data_7ce36b07ebe94dfed609dea3a5e14513
#
_entry.id   7ce36b07ebe94dfed609dea3a5e14513
#
_cell.length_a   1.000
_cell.length_b   1.000
_cell.length_c   1.000
_cell.angle_alpha   90.00
_cell.angle_beta   90.00
_cell.angle_gamma   90.00
#
_symmetry.space_group_name_H-M   'P 1'
#
loop_
_entity.id
_entity.type
_entity.pdbx_description
1 polymer ?
#
loop_
_entity_poly.entity_id
_entity_poly.type
_entity_poly.pdbx_seq_one_letter_code
_entity_poly.pdbx_strand_id
1 'polypeptide(L)'
;MATTEARRLRLDLPVLLPDAPGEADACVGRLVGDLAGREGMARVHVVPASGEEPAKLCVHYDPEVLDLARVRDIARRAGARLTERFAHVLWEAEGLQHQRRARTVAERLRRAPGVVEAEVSAAGALRIEFDREATSEQALRRALDGMGVRVRRRGPGEAVRAQGREPPSRDHRHDGDGHRHGAGHGAGGHRHEEGHAHAHGGALGENTELIFALACGALLAAGYLVSVATGAPAWLPLALYAAAYGFGGFFTLREAIDSLRIRRFEIDTLMLVAAAGAAALGEWAEGALLLFLFSLGHALEHYAMGRARRAIEALAGLAPRTAEVRRDGEVREVPVEELAVGDTIIARPNTRIPGDGFVVRGTSSVDQAPVTGESVPVDKRAVDDPADAARRPERLAAEHRVYAGTINGSGALEVQVTRRAADTTLARVVRMVSEAEAQKSPTQRFTDRFERAFVPTVLAFVALLLFAWAVVDEPFRDSFYRAMAVLVAASPCALAIATPSAVLSGVARAARGGVLVKGGGPLENLGTLGAIAFDKTGTLTEGKPRVTDAVPAPGAQERELLSVAVAVEALSDHPLASAVVRDGRARLGGEAPPEAQDLRSITGRGLAARIGGEPVFVGKAALFAEVEGPPLPAAVRAAVEDLERQGRTTMVVRRGGRYLGALGLMDTPRPPAARVVERLRALGISRTIMISGDNRRVAEAVARQVGIDEAWGDLMPEDKVEAIRKLRAEQKVAMVGDGVNDAPAMANATVGIAMGAAGSDVALETADVALMADDLEHLPFAVGLSRRTSGIIRQNLWLSLGMVAFLIPATLLGLQIGVAVLFHEGSTLVVVANALRLLAYRDPTERGRAAGAGGA
;
A
#
# COMPACT_ATOMS: atom_id res chain seq x y z
N MET A 1 -24.58 -2.76 46.83
CA MET A 1 -23.76 -1.68 46.32
C MET A 1 -24.24 -1.40 44.88
N ALA A 2 -24.94 -0.30 44.67
CA ALA A 2 -25.43 0.08 43.36
C ALA A 2 -24.24 0.35 42.43
N THR A 3 -24.18 -0.35 41.31
CA THR A 3 -23.21 -0.07 40.24
C THR A 3 -23.60 1.27 39.60
N THR A 4 -22.89 2.33 39.96
CA THR A 4 -23.02 3.66 39.31
C THR A 4 -22.70 3.46 37.81
N GLU A 5 -23.67 3.79 36.92
CA GLU A 5 -23.48 3.68 35.46
C GLU A 5 -22.38 4.66 35.01
N ALA A 6 -21.24 4.13 34.65
CA ALA A 6 -20.14 4.96 34.13
C ALA A 6 -20.57 5.66 32.84
N ARG A 7 -20.46 7.00 32.81
CA ARG A 7 -20.72 7.79 31.60
C ARG A 7 -19.57 7.67 30.60
N ARG A 8 -19.89 7.87 29.31
CA ARG A 8 -18.92 7.75 28.20
C ARG A 8 -18.67 9.11 27.57
N LEU A 9 -17.39 9.44 27.37
CA LEU A 9 -16.93 10.59 26.58
C LEU A 9 -16.09 10.06 25.40
N ARG A 10 -16.35 10.54 24.20
CA ARG A 10 -15.53 10.29 23.02
C ARG A 10 -14.85 11.58 22.58
N LEU A 11 -13.55 11.55 22.38
CA LEU A 11 -12.72 12.67 21.94
C LEU A 11 -11.95 12.26 20.70
N ASP A 12 -11.89 13.10 19.69
CA ASP A 12 -11.17 12.84 18.46
C ASP A 12 -9.67 12.77 18.74
N LEU A 13 -9.05 11.65 18.37
CA LEU A 13 -7.64 11.39 18.66
C LEU A 13 -6.69 12.38 17.98
N PRO A 14 -6.89 12.80 16.71
CA PRO A 14 -6.06 13.82 16.05
C PRO A 14 -6.12 15.20 16.72
N VAL A 15 -7.20 15.51 17.45
CA VAL A 15 -7.31 16.75 18.24
C VAL A 15 -6.48 16.67 19.51
N LEU A 16 -6.30 15.46 20.07
CA LEU A 16 -5.51 15.24 21.28
C LEU A 16 -4.03 15.02 20.97
N LEU A 17 -3.73 14.34 19.88
CA LEU A 17 -2.38 13.98 19.41
C LEU A 17 -2.26 14.27 17.92
N PRO A 18 -2.07 15.53 17.51
CA PRO A 18 -2.05 15.93 16.11
C PRO A 18 -0.87 15.36 15.30
N ASP A 19 0.21 15.01 15.97
CA ASP A 19 1.43 14.49 15.35
C ASP A 19 1.48 12.95 15.31
N ALA A 20 0.55 12.26 15.97
CA ALA A 20 0.49 10.80 15.95
C ALA A 20 -0.09 10.30 14.61
N PRO A 21 0.65 9.48 13.85
CA PRO A 21 0.25 9.05 12.51
C PRO A 21 -0.90 8.04 12.50
N GLY A 22 -1.30 7.48 13.64
CA GLY A 22 -2.38 6.51 13.73
C GLY A 22 -2.62 5.99 15.14
N GLU A 23 -3.65 5.20 15.30
CA GLU A 23 -4.11 4.65 16.58
C GLU A 23 -3.16 3.63 17.22
N ALA A 24 -2.29 3.00 16.43
CA ALA A 24 -1.27 2.06 16.88
C ALA A 24 0.02 2.74 17.37
N ASP A 25 0.09 4.07 17.29
CA ASP A 25 1.25 4.86 17.71
C ASP A 25 1.51 4.73 19.21
N ALA A 26 2.78 4.72 19.59
CA ALA A 26 3.18 4.57 20.99
C ALA A 26 2.69 5.73 21.89
N CYS A 27 2.55 6.95 21.34
CA CYS A 27 1.97 8.09 22.06
C CYS A 27 0.49 7.88 22.39
N VAL A 28 -0.24 7.17 21.53
CA VAL A 28 -1.65 6.81 21.80
C VAL A 28 -1.73 5.83 22.97
N GLY A 29 -0.86 4.81 22.98
CA GLY A 29 -0.75 3.86 24.09
C GLY A 29 -0.41 4.56 25.42
N ARG A 30 0.51 5.54 25.38
CA ARG A 30 0.86 6.35 26.57
C ARG A 30 -0.29 7.22 27.03
N LEU A 31 -1.04 7.85 26.11
CA LEU A 31 -2.21 8.65 26.45
C LEU A 31 -3.27 7.79 27.15
N VAL A 32 -3.54 6.61 26.62
CA VAL A 32 -4.45 5.65 27.23
C VAL A 32 -3.96 5.25 28.64
N GLY A 33 -2.68 4.95 28.80
CA GLY A 33 -2.08 4.57 30.09
C GLY A 33 -2.11 5.70 31.12
N ASP A 34 -1.77 6.94 30.73
CA ASP A 34 -1.79 8.11 31.63
C ASP A 34 -3.22 8.43 32.11
N LEU A 35 -4.21 8.22 31.26
CA LEU A 35 -5.60 8.47 31.62
C LEU A 35 -6.23 7.32 32.41
N ALA A 36 -5.90 6.07 32.08
CA ALA A 36 -6.44 4.89 32.77
C ALA A 36 -5.99 4.77 34.23
N GLY A 37 -4.84 5.35 34.57
CA GLY A 37 -4.32 5.40 35.94
C GLY A 37 -4.93 6.46 36.86
N ARG A 38 -5.88 7.27 36.35
CA ARG A 38 -6.45 8.39 37.13
C ARG A 38 -7.72 8.01 37.86
N GLU A 39 -7.85 8.54 39.08
CA GLU A 39 -9.04 8.35 39.92
C GLU A 39 -10.30 8.88 39.23
N GLY A 40 -11.37 8.11 39.26
CA GLY A 40 -12.62 8.45 38.57
C GLY A 40 -12.70 8.04 37.09
N MET A 41 -11.63 7.49 36.51
CA MET A 41 -11.64 6.94 35.15
C MET A 41 -11.73 5.41 35.19
N ALA A 42 -12.90 4.86 34.90
CA ALA A 42 -13.17 3.42 35.00
C ALA A 42 -12.53 2.60 33.85
N ARG A 43 -12.51 3.17 32.62
CA ARG A 43 -11.92 2.53 31.45
C ARG A 43 -11.57 3.54 30.39
N VAL A 44 -10.38 3.42 29.81
CA VAL A 44 -9.94 4.24 28.68
C VAL A 44 -9.50 3.31 27.57
N HIS A 45 -9.98 3.54 26.35
CA HIS A 45 -9.57 2.76 25.17
C HIS A 45 -9.75 3.59 23.90
N VAL A 46 -9.09 3.19 22.85
CA VAL A 46 -9.23 3.81 21.52
C VAL A 46 -10.36 3.11 20.77
N VAL A 47 -11.24 3.91 20.20
CA VAL A 47 -12.19 3.47 19.20
C VAL A 47 -11.54 3.78 17.84
N PRO A 48 -11.30 2.77 17.00
CA PRO A 48 -10.67 2.96 15.70
C PRO A 48 -11.40 3.97 14.83
N ALA A 49 -10.68 4.61 13.92
CA ALA A 49 -11.26 5.45 12.90
C ALA A 49 -12.32 4.67 12.11
N SER A 50 -13.45 5.28 11.81
CA SER A 50 -14.57 4.65 11.11
C SER A 50 -15.19 5.64 10.12
N GLY A 51 -15.03 5.37 8.82
CA GLY A 51 -15.49 6.25 7.76
C GLY A 51 -14.81 7.63 7.81
N GLU A 52 -15.60 8.69 7.77
CA GLU A 52 -15.10 10.08 7.91
C GLU A 52 -14.77 10.47 9.37
N GLU A 53 -15.12 9.62 10.33
CA GLU A 53 -14.85 9.91 11.74
C GLU A 53 -13.42 9.47 12.09
N PRO A 54 -12.58 10.39 12.62
CA PRO A 54 -11.25 10.04 13.07
C PRO A 54 -11.28 9.06 14.24
N ALA A 55 -10.19 8.36 14.49
CA ALA A 55 -10.04 7.53 15.68
C ALA A 55 -10.36 8.35 16.93
N LYS A 56 -11.12 7.77 17.87
CA LYS A 56 -11.61 8.46 19.06
C LYS A 56 -11.06 7.82 20.33
N LEU A 57 -10.62 8.64 21.26
CA LEU A 57 -10.37 8.21 22.62
C LEU A 57 -11.70 8.10 23.35
N CYS A 58 -12.08 6.90 23.78
CA CYS A 58 -13.28 6.64 24.57
C CYS A 58 -12.89 6.53 26.04
N VAL A 59 -13.41 7.44 26.86
CA VAL A 59 -13.18 7.49 28.30
C VAL A 59 -14.49 7.17 29.01
N HIS A 60 -14.47 6.10 29.80
CA HIS A 60 -15.56 5.78 30.74
C HIS A 60 -15.19 6.34 32.11
N TYR A 61 -16.03 7.21 32.66
CA TYR A 61 -15.74 7.91 33.90
C TYR A 61 -16.94 7.85 34.86
N ASP A 62 -16.61 7.98 36.13
CA ASP A 62 -17.61 8.10 37.20
C ASP A 62 -18.06 9.55 37.35
N PRO A 63 -19.33 9.88 37.07
CA PRO A 63 -19.85 11.26 37.15
C PRO A 63 -19.93 11.81 38.58
N GLU A 64 -19.84 10.96 39.59
CA GLU A 64 -19.79 11.40 41.00
C GLU A 64 -18.39 11.88 41.41
N VAL A 65 -17.35 11.38 40.72
CA VAL A 65 -15.94 11.74 40.97
C VAL A 65 -15.44 12.82 40.00
N LEU A 66 -15.82 12.74 38.72
CA LEU A 66 -15.37 13.66 37.68
C LEU A 66 -16.54 14.16 36.84
N ASP A 67 -16.63 15.47 36.66
CA ASP A 67 -17.55 16.06 35.69
C ASP A 67 -17.01 15.96 34.24
N LEU A 68 -17.91 16.13 33.27
CA LEU A 68 -17.60 16.02 31.85
C LEU A 68 -16.52 17.03 31.40
N ALA A 69 -16.56 18.27 31.92
CA ALA A 69 -15.62 19.32 31.56
C ALA A 69 -14.24 18.98 32.07
N ARG A 70 -14.14 18.44 33.26
CA ARG A 70 -12.91 18.01 33.91
C ARG A 70 -12.24 16.82 33.15
N VAL A 71 -13.03 15.81 32.75
CA VAL A 71 -12.54 14.68 31.96
C VAL A 71 -11.96 15.19 30.63
N ARG A 72 -12.66 16.11 29.95
CA ARG A 72 -12.20 16.70 28.69
C ARG A 72 -10.91 17.51 28.86
N ASP A 73 -10.82 18.31 29.91
CA ASP A 73 -9.65 19.11 30.22
C ASP A 73 -8.42 18.23 30.56
N ILE A 74 -8.62 17.18 31.36
CA ILE A 74 -7.58 16.22 31.70
C ILE A 74 -7.06 15.53 30.43
N ALA A 75 -7.94 15.06 29.55
CA ALA A 75 -7.55 14.39 28.29
C ALA A 75 -6.78 15.35 27.37
N ARG A 76 -7.24 16.59 27.22
CA ARG A 76 -6.53 17.61 26.41
C ARG A 76 -5.16 17.94 26.95
N ARG A 77 -5.04 18.15 28.27
CA ARG A 77 -3.73 18.43 28.91
C ARG A 77 -2.79 17.24 28.81
N ALA A 78 -3.29 16.01 28.90
CA ALA A 78 -2.47 14.82 28.73
C ALA A 78 -1.96 14.71 27.29
N GLY A 79 -2.82 14.93 26.30
CA GLY A 79 -2.43 14.96 24.89
C GLY A 79 -1.42 16.05 24.56
N ALA A 80 -1.66 17.29 25.03
CA ALA A 80 -0.76 18.42 24.83
C ALA A 80 0.63 18.14 25.40
N ARG A 81 0.72 17.60 26.61
CA ARG A 81 2.01 17.22 27.22
C ARG A 81 2.76 16.15 26.41
N LEU A 82 2.05 15.17 25.89
CA LEU A 82 2.67 14.14 25.04
C LEU A 82 3.17 14.72 23.72
N THR A 83 2.39 15.59 23.07
CA THR A 83 2.79 16.27 21.82
C THR A 83 3.96 17.24 22.03
N GLU A 84 4.03 17.93 23.20
CA GLU A 84 5.18 18.78 23.55
C GLU A 84 6.45 17.97 23.79
N ARG A 85 6.32 16.81 24.44
CA ARG A 85 7.47 15.97 24.82
C ARG A 85 7.96 15.08 23.70
N PHE A 86 7.06 14.41 22.96
CA PHE A 86 7.42 13.47 21.91
C PHE A 86 7.25 14.09 20.53
N ALA A 87 8.21 13.85 19.67
CA ALA A 87 8.20 14.31 18.29
C ALA A 87 8.26 13.13 17.33
N HIS A 88 7.57 13.28 16.20
CA HIS A 88 7.61 12.37 15.07
C HIS A 88 8.28 13.07 13.90
N VAL A 89 9.29 12.44 13.32
CA VAL A 89 9.94 12.93 12.10
C VAL A 89 9.88 11.85 11.03
N LEU A 90 9.50 12.28 9.83
CA LEU A 90 9.55 11.47 8.63
C LEU A 90 10.59 12.10 7.71
N TRP A 91 11.69 11.40 7.50
CA TRP A 91 12.79 11.86 6.65
C TRP A 91 12.99 10.92 5.47
N GLU A 92 13.47 11.47 4.39
CA GLU A 92 14.06 10.72 3.29
C GLU A 92 15.58 10.82 3.40
N ALA A 93 16.27 9.70 3.27
CA ALA A 93 17.71 9.66 3.39
C ALA A 93 18.35 8.79 2.32
N GLU A 94 19.55 9.17 1.96
CA GLU A 94 20.44 8.49 1.04
C GLU A 94 21.43 7.61 1.79
N GLY A 95 21.93 6.56 1.14
CA GLY A 95 22.89 5.65 1.75
C GLY A 95 22.31 4.44 2.46
N LEU A 96 21.00 4.17 2.24
CA LEU A 96 20.25 3.04 2.82
C LEU A 96 19.94 1.97 1.76
N GLN A 97 20.89 1.66 0.89
CA GLN A 97 20.69 0.84 -0.30
C GLN A 97 20.30 -0.63 -0.02
N HIS A 98 20.42 -1.10 1.25
CA HIS A 98 20.23 -2.49 1.61
C HIS A 98 19.29 -2.64 2.79
N GLN A 99 18.41 -3.64 2.76
CA GLN A 99 17.49 -3.93 3.86
C GLN A 99 18.24 -4.23 5.16
N ARG A 100 19.42 -4.87 5.07
CA ARG A 100 20.31 -5.09 6.22
C ARG A 100 20.82 -3.78 6.80
N ARG A 101 21.31 -2.87 5.95
CA ARG A 101 21.77 -1.54 6.38
C ARG A 101 20.65 -0.70 6.97
N ALA A 102 19.47 -0.71 6.36
CA ALA A 102 18.30 -0.06 6.90
C ALA A 102 17.95 -0.60 8.31
N ARG A 103 18.00 -1.92 8.49
CA ARG A 103 17.79 -2.58 9.79
C ARG A 103 18.84 -2.17 10.81
N THR A 104 20.11 -2.16 10.42
CA THR A 104 21.23 -1.73 11.28
C THR A 104 21.09 -0.27 11.72
N VAL A 105 20.71 0.61 10.79
CA VAL A 105 20.47 2.04 11.09
C VAL A 105 19.27 2.20 12.03
N ALA A 106 18.15 1.49 11.77
CA ALA A 106 16.97 1.51 12.63
C ALA A 106 17.32 1.09 14.07
N GLU A 107 18.12 0.04 14.23
CA GLU A 107 18.51 -0.44 15.56
C GLU A 107 19.50 0.46 16.27
N ARG A 108 20.43 1.07 15.54
CA ARG A 108 21.32 2.10 16.11
C ARG A 108 20.53 3.31 16.58
N LEU A 109 19.55 3.75 15.79
CA LEU A 109 18.67 4.84 16.19
C LEU A 109 17.86 4.47 17.44
N ARG A 110 17.27 3.28 17.52
CA ARG A 110 16.54 2.81 18.73
C ARG A 110 17.39 2.73 19.99
N ARG A 111 18.71 2.58 19.85
CA ARG A 111 19.67 2.59 20.98
C ARG A 111 20.14 3.99 21.33
N ALA A 112 19.90 4.98 20.48
CA ALA A 112 20.26 6.36 20.79
C ALA A 112 19.40 6.89 21.95
N PRO A 113 19.99 7.64 22.89
CA PRO A 113 19.25 8.21 24.01
C PRO A 113 18.07 9.04 23.51
N GLY A 114 16.90 8.82 24.08
CA GLY A 114 15.68 9.56 23.73
C GLY A 114 14.94 9.10 22.47
N VAL A 115 15.44 8.16 21.70
CA VAL A 115 14.68 7.54 20.60
C VAL A 115 13.75 6.47 21.16
N VAL A 116 12.48 6.62 20.87
CA VAL A 116 11.41 5.71 21.31
C VAL A 116 11.17 4.63 20.29
N GLU A 117 11.02 5.05 19.05
CA GLU A 117 10.82 4.16 17.92
C GLU A 117 11.59 4.67 16.69
N ALA A 118 12.12 3.77 15.90
CA ALA A 118 12.75 4.09 14.63
C ALA A 118 12.48 2.97 13.63
N GLU A 119 11.87 3.35 12.52
CA GLU A 119 11.66 2.50 11.35
C GLU A 119 12.45 3.09 10.19
N VAL A 120 13.19 2.23 9.51
CA VAL A 120 14.04 2.61 8.38
C VAL A 120 13.79 1.63 7.26
N SER A 121 13.40 2.15 6.10
CA SER A 121 13.24 1.34 4.91
C SER A 121 14.51 1.34 4.07
N ALA A 122 14.72 0.28 3.31
CA ALA A 122 15.79 0.23 2.31
C ALA A 122 15.58 1.25 1.18
N ALA A 123 14.35 1.75 1.02
CA ALA A 123 14.00 2.81 0.09
C ALA A 123 14.45 4.22 0.54
N GLY A 124 14.98 4.33 1.76
CA GLY A 124 15.45 5.60 2.28
C GLY A 124 14.43 6.34 3.15
N ALA A 125 13.23 5.82 3.38
CA ALA A 125 12.28 6.42 4.31
C ALA A 125 12.67 6.09 5.76
N LEU A 126 12.79 7.13 6.59
CA LEU A 126 13.05 7.04 8.03
C LEU A 126 11.88 7.64 8.78
N ARG A 127 11.27 6.86 9.66
CA ARG A 127 10.31 7.32 10.64
C ARG A 127 10.92 7.18 12.03
N ILE A 128 11.04 8.28 12.76
CA ILE A 128 11.66 8.29 14.09
C ILE A 128 10.73 9.01 15.06
N GLU A 129 10.35 8.33 16.13
CA GLU A 129 9.70 8.89 17.29
C GLU A 129 10.76 9.11 18.40
N PHE A 130 10.81 10.31 18.97
CA PHE A 130 11.81 10.63 19.99
C PHE A 130 11.31 11.59 21.06
N ASP A 131 11.88 11.50 22.25
CA ASP A 131 11.65 12.38 23.38
C ASP A 131 12.50 13.65 23.23
N ARG A 132 11.85 14.80 23.08
CA ARG A 132 12.50 16.11 22.90
C ARG A 132 13.33 16.54 24.10
N GLU A 133 13.02 16.02 25.30
CA GLU A 133 13.80 16.30 26.50
C GLU A 133 15.14 15.54 26.50
N ALA A 134 15.21 14.39 25.85
CA ALA A 134 16.38 13.53 25.83
C ALA A 134 17.25 13.67 24.57
N THR A 135 16.65 14.06 23.42
CA THR A 135 17.37 14.22 22.15
C THR A 135 16.73 15.29 21.27
N SER A 136 17.44 15.68 20.21
CA SER A 136 16.95 16.67 19.24
C SER A 136 17.11 16.17 17.81
N GLU A 137 16.35 16.75 16.88
CA GLU A 137 16.48 16.44 15.44
C GLU A 137 17.92 16.61 14.92
N GLN A 138 18.63 17.64 15.42
CA GLN A 138 20.01 17.87 15.02
C GLN A 138 20.95 16.77 15.55
N ALA A 139 20.68 16.23 16.75
CA ALA A 139 21.44 15.12 17.29
C ALA A 139 21.18 13.83 16.49
N LEU A 140 19.93 13.59 16.11
CA LEU A 140 19.54 12.46 15.25
C LEU A 140 20.16 12.56 13.86
N ARG A 141 20.17 13.75 13.25
CA ARG A 141 20.85 13.99 11.96
C ARG A 141 22.33 13.71 12.04
N ARG A 142 23.01 14.21 13.08
CA ARG A 142 24.45 13.93 13.32
C ARG A 142 24.71 12.44 13.52
N ALA A 143 23.82 11.74 14.23
CA ALA A 143 23.91 10.29 14.39
C ALA A 143 23.77 9.55 13.06
N LEU A 144 22.86 9.99 12.19
CA LEU A 144 22.68 9.45 10.84
C LEU A 144 23.88 9.74 9.94
N ASP A 145 24.40 10.98 9.96
CA ASP A 145 25.61 11.35 9.22
C ASP A 145 26.83 10.52 9.67
N GLY A 146 26.96 10.27 10.97
CA GLY A 146 27.98 9.37 11.53
C GLY A 146 27.83 7.91 11.09
N MET A 147 26.66 7.51 10.64
CA MET A 147 26.39 6.21 10.06
C MET A 147 26.52 6.23 8.51
N GLY A 148 26.90 7.36 7.92
CA GLY A 148 26.96 7.54 6.46
C GLY A 148 25.61 7.57 5.78
N VAL A 149 24.56 7.97 6.51
CA VAL A 149 23.20 8.15 6.03
C VAL A 149 22.92 9.64 5.98
N ARG A 150 22.70 10.17 4.78
CA ARG A 150 22.43 11.61 4.58
C ARG A 150 20.95 11.85 4.43
N VAL A 151 20.40 12.69 5.32
CA VAL A 151 18.99 13.10 5.25
C VAL A 151 18.83 14.13 4.13
N ARG A 152 17.93 13.87 3.16
CA ARG A 152 17.54 14.85 2.13
C ARG A 152 16.87 16.03 2.81
N ARG A 153 17.30 17.26 2.47
CA ARG A 153 16.55 18.46 2.87
C ARG A 153 15.25 18.49 2.07
N ARG A 154 14.11 18.42 2.73
CA ARG A 154 12.85 18.83 2.10
C ARG A 154 12.98 20.30 1.68
N GLY A 155 12.51 20.62 0.46
CA GLY A 155 12.37 21.98 -0.01
C GLY A 155 11.40 22.81 0.85
N PRO A 156 11.24 24.10 0.62
CA PRO A 156 10.68 25.11 1.55
C PRO A 156 9.17 25.02 1.83
N GLY A 157 8.63 23.83 2.09
CA GLY A 157 7.22 23.60 2.46
C GLY A 157 6.96 23.44 3.96
N GLU A 158 7.99 23.34 4.81
CA GLU A 158 7.85 23.11 6.26
C GLU A 158 7.74 24.39 7.11
N ALA A 159 7.87 25.58 6.51
CA ALA A 159 7.87 26.85 7.24
C ALA A 159 6.48 27.43 7.57
N VAL A 160 5.38 26.79 7.18
CA VAL A 160 4.02 27.40 7.33
C VAL A 160 3.33 27.00 8.63
N ARG A 161 3.85 26.07 9.44
CA ARG A 161 3.25 25.70 10.75
C ARG A 161 3.86 26.35 11.99
N ALA A 162 4.87 27.22 11.83
CA ALA A 162 5.52 27.93 12.94
C ALA A 162 5.20 29.42 13.05
N GLN A 163 4.30 29.97 12.20
CA GLN A 163 3.91 31.40 12.26
C GLN A 163 2.46 31.55 12.71
N GLY A 164 2.22 31.28 13.96
CA GLY A 164 0.97 31.55 14.67
C GLY A 164 1.20 32.15 16.04
N ARG A 165 2.16 33.07 16.17
CA ARG A 165 2.26 33.99 17.29
C ARG A 165 3.00 35.25 16.84
N GLU A 166 2.26 36.31 16.63
CA GLU A 166 2.82 37.67 16.59
C GLU A 166 3.42 38.02 17.95
N PRO A 167 4.62 38.62 17.97
CA PRO A 167 5.00 39.51 19.07
C PRO A 167 4.93 40.98 18.62
N PRO A 168 4.74 41.93 19.54
CA PRO A 168 4.35 43.28 19.24
C PRO A 168 5.47 44.14 18.68
N SER A 169 5.02 45.09 17.86
CA SER A 169 5.74 46.19 17.25
C SER A 169 6.77 46.88 18.16
N ARG A 170 7.97 47.10 17.64
CA ARG A 170 8.81 48.25 18.01
C ARG A 170 9.39 48.87 16.75
N ASP A 171 8.98 50.12 16.55
CA ASP A 171 9.57 51.13 15.67
C ASP A 171 11.09 51.25 15.87
N HIS A 172 11.85 51.30 14.81
CA HIS A 172 12.93 52.29 14.68
C HIS A 172 13.29 52.49 13.21
N ARG A 173 13.34 53.78 12.88
CA ARG A 173 13.73 54.44 11.62
C ARG A 173 15.24 54.38 11.38
N HIS A 174 15.55 54.63 10.15
CA HIS A 174 16.63 55.39 9.51
C HIS A 174 17.60 54.58 8.64
N ASP A 175 17.64 55.01 7.46
CA ASP A 175 18.54 55.69 6.52
C ASP A 175 19.52 54.74 5.85
N GLY A 176 19.53 54.68 4.55
CA GLY A 176 19.84 55.67 3.52
C GLY A 176 21.26 55.40 2.94
N ASP A 177 21.34 55.19 1.64
CA ASP A 177 22.49 55.32 0.70
C ASP A 177 22.78 54.00 -0.05
N GLY A 178 22.63 53.89 -1.30
CA GLY A 178 23.00 54.65 -2.48
C GLY A 178 24.42 54.30 -2.93
N HIS A 179 24.60 53.39 -3.93
CA HIS A 179 25.57 53.67 -4.98
C HIS A 179 25.56 52.62 -6.13
N ARG A 180 25.60 53.14 -7.23
CA ARG A 180 25.63 52.89 -8.65
C ARG A 180 26.76 51.99 -9.19
N HIS A 181 26.40 51.31 -10.29
CA HIS A 181 27.14 51.09 -11.55
C HIS A 181 28.31 50.12 -11.62
N GLY A 182 28.20 49.27 -12.63
CA GLY A 182 29.33 48.59 -13.26
C GLY A 182 28.90 47.62 -14.32
N ALA A 183 28.72 48.05 -15.57
CA ALA A 183 28.55 47.18 -16.72
C ALA A 183 29.88 46.51 -17.09
N GLY A 184 29.83 45.20 -17.41
CA GLY A 184 30.97 44.49 -17.95
C GLY A 184 30.51 43.32 -18.80
N HIS A 185 30.59 43.48 -20.12
CA HIS A 185 30.39 42.42 -21.11
C HIS A 185 31.50 41.37 -21.02
N GLY A 186 31.12 40.08 -21.03
CA GLY A 186 32.05 39.00 -21.25
C GLY A 186 31.29 37.77 -21.79
N ALA A 187 31.42 37.58 -23.11
CA ALA A 187 30.95 36.39 -23.79
C ALA A 187 31.75 35.16 -23.36
N GLY A 188 31.08 34.08 -22.97
CA GLY A 188 31.73 32.82 -22.64
C GLY A 188 30.73 31.67 -22.65
N GLY A 189 30.88 30.83 -23.62
CA GLY A 189 30.28 29.58 -24.02
C GLY A 189 29.38 28.85 -23.04
N HIS A 190 28.16 28.63 -23.45
CA HIS A 190 27.27 27.65 -22.86
C HIS A 190 27.81 26.22 -23.06
N ARG A 191 28.43 25.66 -22.04
CA ARG A 191 28.53 24.20 -21.88
C ARG A 191 27.21 23.76 -21.27
N HIS A 192 26.50 22.92 -22.00
CA HIS A 192 25.40 22.14 -21.46
C HIS A 192 25.97 21.22 -20.34
N GLU A 193 25.70 21.55 -19.10
CA GLU A 193 25.80 20.59 -18.02
C GLU A 193 24.60 19.63 -18.15
N GLU A 194 24.89 18.46 -18.67
CA GLU A 194 24.01 17.30 -18.59
C GLU A 194 23.66 17.06 -17.12
N GLY A 195 22.34 16.95 -16.84
CA GLY A 195 21.81 16.78 -15.52
C GLY A 195 22.46 15.59 -14.80
N HIS A 196 23.03 15.86 -13.67
CA HIS A 196 23.62 14.86 -12.77
C HIS A 196 22.53 13.88 -12.30
N ALA A 197 22.46 12.72 -12.96
CA ALA A 197 21.94 11.52 -12.36
C ALA A 197 22.79 11.26 -11.11
N HIS A 198 22.18 11.29 -9.92
CA HIS A 198 22.88 11.09 -8.65
C HIS A 198 23.44 9.66 -8.60
N ALA A 199 24.71 9.52 -8.95
CA ALA A 199 25.49 8.31 -8.79
C ALA A 199 25.80 8.12 -7.29
N HIS A 200 25.12 7.21 -6.64
CA HIS A 200 25.44 6.74 -5.30
C HIS A 200 26.36 5.53 -5.38
N GLY A 201 27.51 5.72 -5.95
CA GLY A 201 28.61 4.76 -5.91
C GLY A 201 29.89 5.53 -5.60
N GLY A 202 30.86 4.90 -4.95
CA GLY A 202 32.22 5.42 -4.93
C GLY A 202 32.72 5.73 -6.35
N ALA A 203 33.97 6.04 -6.56
CA ALA A 203 34.53 6.45 -7.87
C ALA A 203 34.15 5.59 -9.10
N LEU A 204 33.51 4.41 -8.90
CA LEU A 204 33.12 3.41 -9.90
C LEU A 204 31.59 3.20 -10.03
N GLY A 205 30.73 3.99 -9.37
CA GLY A 205 29.26 3.94 -9.52
C GLY A 205 28.58 2.74 -8.83
N GLU A 206 27.32 2.45 -9.23
CA GLU A 206 26.46 1.39 -8.65
C GLU A 206 27.03 -0.03 -8.77
N ASN A 207 27.93 -0.28 -9.71
CA ASN A 207 28.49 -1.60 -9.98
C ASN A 207 29.80 -1.88 -9.21
N THR A 208 30.16 -1.04 -8.22
CA THR A 208 31.43 -1.17 -7.50
C THR A 208 31.62 -2.56 -6.87
N GLU A 209 30.56 -3.12 -6.26
CA GLU A 209 30.61 -4.45 -5.65
C GLU A 209 30.85 -5.56 -6.70
N LEU A 210 30.18 -5.47 -7.85
CA LEU A 210 30.38 -6.42 -8.94
C LEU A 210 31.78 -6.33 -9.52
N ILE A 211 32.33 -5.11 -9.64
CA ILE A 211 33.71 -4.90 -10.11
C ILE A 211 34.72 -5.52 -9.14
N PHE A 212 34.50 -5.35 -7.82
CA PHE A 212 35.34 -5.94 -6.78
C PHE A 212 35.27 -7.47 -6.80
N ALA A 213 34.04 -8.03 -6.93
CA ALA A 213 33.88 -9.48 -7.07
C ALA A 213 34.59 -10.03 -8.32
N LEU A 214 34.43 -9.38 -9.47
CA LEU A 214 35.13 -9.79 -10.70
C LEU A 214 36.64 -9.65 -10.58
N ALA A 215 37.16 -8.62 -9.94
CA ALA A 215 38.58 -8.45 -9.66
C ALA A 215 39.11 -9.57 -8.74
N CYS A 216 38.34 -9.93 -7.69
CA CYS A 216 38.63 -11.07 -6.83
C CYS A 216 38.73 -12.38 -7.66
N GLY A 217 37.75 -12.65 -8.50
CA GLY A 217 37.75 -13.83 -9.37
C GLY A 217 38.91 -13.87 -10.38
N ALA A 218 39.24 -12.73 -10.98
CA ALA A 218 40.37 -12.60 -11.90
C ALA A 218 41.69 -12.86 -11.19
N LEU A 219 41.90 -12.33 -10.00
CA LEU A 219 43.10 -12.55 -9.17
C LEU A 219 43.19 -14.01 -8.69
N LEU A 220 42.08 -14.62 -8.30
CA LEU A 220 41.98 -16.02 -7.95
C LEU A 220 42.40 -16.92 -9.16
N ALA A 221 41.81 -16.65 -10.34
CA ALA A 221 42.15 -17.40 -11.56
C ALA A 221 43.62 -17.23 -11.95
N ALA A 222 44.17 -16.01 -11.88
CA ALA A 222 45.58 -15.74 -12.13
C ALA A 222 46.46 -16.45 -11.12
N GLY A 223 46.13 -16.43 -9.82
CA GLY A 223 46.86 -17.15 -8.77
C GLY A 223 46.88 -18.66 -9.01
N TYR A 224 45.72 -19.24 -9.41
CA TYR A 224 45.62 -20.65 -9.72
C TYR A 224 46.43 -21.02 -10.95
N LEU A 225 46.36 -20.26 -12.05
CA LEU A 225 47.14 -20.48 -13.25
C LEU A 225 48.67 -20.41 -12.98
N VAL A 226 49.09 -19.43 -12.18
CA VAL A 226 50.50 -19.29 -11.78
C VAL A 226 50.93 -20.42 -10.86
N SER A 227 50.07 -20.92 -9.97
CA SER A 227 50.40 -22.07 -9.10
C SER A 227 50.56 -23.38 -9.85
N VAL A 228 49.90 -23.57 -11.00
CA VAL A 228 50.03 -24.74 -11.86
C VAL A 228 51.17 -24.60 -12.85
N ALA A 229 51.61 -23.38 -13.14
CA ALA A 229 52.71 -23.11 -14.06
C ALA A 229 54.08 -23.50 -13.47
N THR A 230 54.82 -24.29 -14.18
CA THR A 230 56.18 -24.69 -13.76
C THR A 230 57.17 -23.53 -13.92
N GLY A 231 57.79 -23.11 -12.79
CA GLY A 231 58.84 -22.08 -12.74
C GLY A 231 58.46 -20.74 -12.11
N ALA A 232 57.26 -20.58 -11.63
CA ALA A 232 56.85 -19.36 -10.89
C ALA A 232 57.40 -19.39 -9.44
N PRO A 233 57.86 -18.24 -8.90
CA PRO A 233 58.22 -18.15 -7.48
C PRO A 233 57.04 -18.43 -6.56
N ALA A 234 57.23 -19.25 -5.52
CA ALA A 234 56.16 -19.69 -4.61
C ALA A 234 55.38 -18.54 -3.91
N TRP A 235 55.98 -17.38 -3.78
CA TRP A 235 55.31 -16.18 -3.18
C TRP A 235 54.31 -15.51 -4.12
N LEU A 236 54.42 -15.71 -5.46
CA LEU A 236 53.57 -14.99 -6.43
C LEU A 236 52.12 -15.48 -6.42
N PRO A 237 51.77 -16.79 -6.42
CA PRO A 237 50.40 -17.24 -6.22
C PRO A 237 49.83 -16.76 -4.90
N LEU A 238 50.62 -16.80 -3.81
CA LEU A 238 50.16 -16.34 -2.49
C LEU A 238 49.84 -14.86 -2.48
N ALA A 239 50.64 -14.02 -3.13
CA ALA A 239 50.37 -12.58 -3.24
C ALA A 239 49.08 -12.30 -4.04
N LEU A 240 48.82 -13.08 -5.10
CA LEU A 240 47.60 -12.95 -5.90
C LEU A 240 46.36 -13.39 -5.10
N TYR A 241 46.44 -14.46 -4.31
CA TYR A 241 45.36 -14.87 -3.41
C TYR A 241 45.15 -13.87 -2.30
N ALA A 242 46.17 -13.30 -1.68
CA ALA A 242 46.04 -12.27 -0.68
C ALA A 242 45.38 -11.00 -1.25
N ALA A 243 45.71 -10.62 -2.49
CA ALA A 243 45.00 -9.53 -3.17
C ALA A 243 43.56 -9.89 -3.46
N ALA A 244 43.23 -11.13 -3.84
CA ALA A 244 41.86 -11.61 -4.01
C ALA A 244 41.04 -11.52 -2.70
N TYR A 245 41.67 -11.87 -1.55
CA TYR A 245 41.07 -11.66 -0.22
C TYR A 245 40.76 -10.19 0.04
N GLY A 246 41.66 -9.28 -0.34
CA GLY A 246 41.46 -7.84 -0.21
C GLY A 246 40.23 -7.36 -0.99
N PHE A 247 40.10 -7.76 -2.24
CA PHE A 247 38.95 -7.35 -3.06
C PHE A 247 37.66 -8.07 -2.65
N GLY A 248 37.65 -9.38 -2.47
CA GLY A 248 36.46 -10.17 -2.12
C GLY A 248 35.96 -9.91 -0.69
N GLY A 249 36.88 -9.64 0.24
CA GLY A 249 36.55 -9.42 1.65
C GLY A 249 36.26 -7.97 2.04
N PHE A 250 36.53 -6.99 1.18
CA PHE A 250 36.46 -5.57 1.54
C PHE A 250 35.08 -5.12 2.06
N PHE A 251 34.03 -5.37 1.29
CA PHE A 251 32.66 -4.99 1.69
C PHE A 251 32.16 -5.85 2.85
N THR A 252 32.42 -7.15 2.82
CA THR A 252 32.03 -8.10 3.86
C THR A 252 32.68 -7.78 5.20
N LEU A 253 33.96 -7.40 5.21
CA LEU A 253 34.68 -7.00 6.42
C LEU A 253 34.11 -5.70 7.01
N ARG A 254 33.77 -4.75 6.16
CA ARG A 254 33.14 -3.49 6.60
C ARG A 254 31.78 -3.74 7.26
N GLU A 255 30.94 -4.59 6.66
CA GLU A 255 29.66 -4.98 7.21
C GLU A 255 29.80 -5.77 8.51
N ALA A 256 30.72 -6.72 8.55
CA ALA A 256 31.00 -7.49 9.76
C ALA A 256 31.45 -6.61 10.93
N ILE A 257 32.33 -5.61 10.69
CA ILE A 257 32.75 -4.64 11.71
C ILE A 257 31.55 -3.84 12.21
N ASP A 258 30.68 -3.38 11.31
CA ASP A 258 29.48 -2.63 11.67
C ASP A 258 28.48 -3.46 12.48
N SER A 259 28.30 -4.74 12.14
CA SER A 259 27.45 -5.69 12.86
C SER A 259 28.04 -6.06 14.24
N LEU A 260 29.36 -6.27 14.34
CA LEU A 260 30.04 -6.54 15.60
C LEU A 260 29.94 -5.34 16.57
N ARG A 261 30.03 -4.11 16.07
CA ARG A 261 29.83 -2.88 16.89
C ARG A 261 28.45 -2.84 17.56
N ILE A 262 27.43 -3.47 16.93
CA ILE A 262 26.10 -3.61 17.51
C ILE A 262 25.90 -4.95 18.25
N ARG A 263 26.98 -5.70 18.50
CA ARG A 263 26.97 -7.01 19.16
C ARG A 263 26.04 -8.02 18.50
N ARG A 264 26.00 -8.03 17.17
CA ARG A 264 25.32 -9.05 16.38
C ARG A 264 26.32 -9.84 15.57
N PHE A 265 26.13 -11.15 15.60
CA PHE A 265 26.82 -12.06 14.68
C PHE A 265 25.89 -12.28 13.50
N GLU A 266 26.25 -11.73 12.36
CA GLU A 266 25.55 -11.97 11.08
C GLU A 266 26.30 -13.03 10.26
N ILE A 267 25.61 -13.55 9.26
CA ILE A 267 26.10 -14.63 8.39
C ILE A 267 27.43 -14.24 7.72
N ASP A 268 27.58 -12.97 7.35
CA ASP A 268 28.76 -12.42 6.69
C ASP A 268 30.03 -12.57 7.55
N THR A 269 29.88 -12.49 8.88
CA THR A 269 30.97 -12.74 9.83
C THR A 269 31.43 -14.20 9.77
N LEU A 270 30.49 -15.15 9.56
CA LEU A 270 30.82 -16.58 9.44
C LEU A 270 31.69 -16.85 8.21
N MET A 271 31.37 -16.19 7.08
CA MET A 271 32.12 -16.34 5.84
C MET A 271 33.56 -15.81 5.96
N LEU A 272 33.74 -14.66 6.63
CA LEU A 272 35.07 -14.11 6.91
C LEU A 272 35.87 -15.01 7.83
N VAL A 273 35.26 -15.56 8.87
CA VAL A 273 35.91 -16.51 9.78
C VAL A 273 36.35 -17.78 9.03
N ALA A 274 35.48 -18.32 8.18
CA ALA A 274 35.80 -19.48 7.37
C ALA A 274 36.94 -19.20 6.37
N ALA A 275 36.94 -18.05 5.70
CA ALA A 275 38.00 -17.64 4.78
C ALA A 275 39.32 -17.44 5.52
N ALA A 276 39.30 -16.77 6.70
CA ALA A 276 40.49 -16.64 7.54
C ALA A 276 41.00 -17.99 8.05
N GLY A 277 40.09 -18.93 8.38
CA GLY A 277 40.42 -20.30 8.75
C GLY A 277 41.10 -21.07 7.61
N ALA A 278 40.59 -20.96 6.39
CA ALA A 278 41.22 -21.55 5.20
C ALA A 278 42.64 -21.01 4.97
N ALA A 279 42.84 -19.70 5.08
CA ALA A 279 44.14 -19.06 5.00
C ALA A 279 45.11 -19.55 6.09
N ALA A 280 44.63 -19.72 7.34
CA ALA A 280 45.43 -20.24 8.46
C ALA A 280 45.87 -21.68 8.25
N LEU A 281 45.13 -22.49 7.50
CA LEU A 281 45.48 -23.84 7.12
C LEU A 281 46.42 -23.91 5.90
N GLY A 282 46.67 -22.78 5.23
CA GLY A 282 47.43 -22.71 3.98
C GLY A 282 46.59 -22.91 2.72
N GLU A 283 45.26 -23.11 2.83
CA GLU A 283 44.30 -23.31 1.74
C GLU A 283 43.81 -21.96 1.19
N TRP A 284 44.74 -21.07 0.82
CA TRP A 284 44.46 -19.70 0.36
C TRP A 284 43.55 -19.67 -0.88
N ALA A 285 43.69 -20.63 -1.79
CA ALA A 285 42.86 -20.70 -2.99
C ALA A 285 41.40 -20.98 -2.65
N GLU A 286 41.13 -21.87 -1.70
CA GLU A 286 39.75 -22.19 -1.27
C GLU A 286 39.07 -21.02 -0.58
N GLY A 287 39.81 -20.32 0.32
CA GLY A 287 39.26 -19.13 0.98
C GLY A 287 39.07 -17.95 0.01
N ALA A 288 39.94 -17.79 -1.00
CA ALA A 288 39.74 -16.80 -2.06
C ALA A 288 38.53 -17.16 -2.94
N LEU A 289 38.32 -18.46 -3.23
CA LEU A 289 37.12 -18.94 -3.94
C LEU A 289 35.84 -18.68 -3.12
N LEU A 290 35.88 -18.93 -1.82
CA LEU A 290 34.78 -18.62 -0.92
C LEU A 290 34.42 -17.11 -0.98
N LEU A 291 35.39 -16.22 -0.82
CA LEU A 291 35.15 -14.77 -0.85
C LEU A 291 34.71 -14.31 -2.26
N PHE A 292 35.24 -14.90 -3.32
CA PHE A 292 34.79 -14.58 -4.68
C PHE A 292 33.33 -14.95 -4.92
N LEU A 293 32.97 -16.22 -4.66
CA LEU A 293 31.60 -16.69 -4.89
C LEU A 293 30.60 -15.98 -4.00
N PHE A 294 30.98 -15.74 -2.73
CA PHE A 294 30.16 -14.98 -1.79
C PHE A 294 29.95 -13.52 -2.25
N SER A 295 31.02 -12.81 -2.61
CA SER A 295 30.95 -11.43 -3.12
C SER A 295 30.19 -11.35 -4.45
N LEU A 296 30.39 -12.32 -5.34
CA LEU A 296 29.64 -12.42 -6.59
C LEU A 296 28.15 -12.71 -6.35
N GLY A 297 27.84 -13.63 -5.44
CA GLY A 297 26.48 -13.93 -5.01
C GLY A 297 25.77 -12.69 -4.51
N HIS A 298 26.37 -11.94 -3.60
CA HIS A 298 25.85 -10.68 -3.10
C HIS A 298 25.67 -9.61 -4.18
N ALA A 299 26.66 -9.42 -5.05
CA ALA A 299 26.57 -8.46 -6.14
C ALA A 299 25.43 -8.79 -7.13
N LEU A 300 25.23 -10.08 -7.44
CA LEU A 300 24.12 -10.55 -8.30
C LEU A 300 22.78 -10.44 -7.59
N GLU A 301 22.71 -10.71 -6.29
CA GLU A 301 21.54 -10.46 -5.46
C GLU A 301 21.13 -8.98 -5.52
N HIS A 302 22.08 -8.07 -5.28
CA HIS A 302 21.85 -6.63 -5.35
C HIS A 302 21.39 -6.18 -6.74
N TYR A 303 22.02 -6.71 -7.79
CA TYR A 303 21.61 -6.45 -9.17
C TYR A 303 20.16 -6.91 -9.44
N ALA A 304 19.81 -8.11 -8.98
CA ALA A 304 18.48 -8.69 -9.16
C ALA A 304 17.40 -7.92 -8.38
N MET A 305 17.69 -7.59 -7.11
CA MET A 305 16.81 -6.78 -6.27
C MET A 305 16.67 -5.35 -6.82
N GLY A 306 17.78 -4.76 -7.28
CA GLY A 306 17.77 -3.47 -7.96
C GLY A 306 16.92 -3.50 -9.24
N ARG A 307 16.91 -4.61 -9.99
CA ARG A 307 16.03 -4.77 -11.16
C ARG A 307 14.55 -4.80 -10.79
N ALA A 308 14.18 -5.47 -9.71
CA ALA A 308 12.81 -5.47 -9.21
C ALA A 308 12.41 -4.05 -8.73
N ARG A 309 13.33 -3.36 -8.05
CA ARG A 309 13.12 -1.98 -7.57
C ARG A 309 13.01 -0.97 -8.71
N ARG A 310 13.91 -1.02 -9.71
CA ARG A 310 13.81 -0.18 -10.92
C ARG A 310 12.48 -0.37 -11.66
N ALA A 311 11.87 -1.54 -11.54
CA ALA A 311 10.53 -1.78 -12.08
C ALA A 311 9.44 -0.94 -11.38
N ILE A 312 9.63 -0.63 -10.10
CA ILE A 312 8.77 0.24 -9.29
C ILE A 312 9.13 1.72 -9.55
N GLU A 313 10.41 2.04 -9.55
CA GLU A 313 10.92 3.39 -9.84
C GLU A 313 10.52 3.88 -11.24
N ALA A 314 10.43 2.96 -12.21
CA ALA A 314 9.92 3.27 -13.54
C ALA A 314 8.48 3.81 -13.53
N LEU A 315 7.67 3.45 -12.53
CA LEU A 315 6.34 4.04 -12.34
C LEU A 315 6.46 5.52 -11.93
N ALA A 316 7.39 5.85 -11.03
CA ALA A 316 7.65 7.24 -10.63
C ALA A 316 8.12 8.10 -11.81
N GLY A 317 8.91 7.54 -12.72
CA GLY A 317 9.39 8.19 -13.94
C GLY A 317 8.30 8.43 -15.00
N LEU A 318 7.06 8.02 -14.77
CA LEU A 318 5.95 8.26 -15.71
C LEU A 318 5.45 9.71 -15.68
N ALA A 319 5.59 10.44 -14.57
CA ALA A 319 5.24 11.87 -14.53
C ALA A 319 6.32 12.72 -15.25
N PRO A 320 5.92 13.71 -16.05
CA PRO A 320 6.86 14.68 -16.61
C PRO A 320 7.50 15.51 -15.49
N ARG A 321 8.67 16.07 -15.72
CA ARG A 321 9.38 16.93 -14.76
C ARG A 321 8.90 18.37 -14.77
N THR A 322 8.31 18.81 -15.88
CA THR A 322 7.80 20.17 -16.09
C THR A 322 6.36 20.14 -16.53
N ALA A 323 5.65 21.24 -16.29
CA ALA A 323 4.26 21.45 -16.66
C ALA A 323 4.10 22.83 -17.32
N GLU A 324 3.32 22.90 -18.39
CA GLU A 324 2.85 24.18 -18.92
C GLU A 324 1.64 24.64 -18.12
N VAL A 325 1.78 25.77 -17.42
CA VAL A 325 0.73 26.33 -16.54
C VAL A 325 0.28 27.67 -17.11
N ARG A 326 -1.03 27.88 -17.12
CA ARG A 326 -1.61 29.20 -17.41
C ARG A 326 -1.84 29.93 -16.08
N ARG A 327 -1.06 30.99 -15.85
CA ARG A 327 -1.24 31.92 -14.72
C ARG A 327 -1.40 33.34 -15.30
N ASP A 328 -2.38 34.08 -14.86
CA ASP A 328 -2.66 35.48 -15.30
C ASP A 328 -2.78 35.64 -16.82
N GLY A 329 -3.27 34.61 -17.52
CA GLY A 329 -3.42 34.62 -18.98
C GLY A 329 -2.16 34.22 -19.76
N GLU A 330 -0.98 34.19 -19.15
CA GLU A 330 0.26 33.74 -19.77
C GLU A 330 0.53 32.24 -19.51
N VAL A 331 1.09 31.60 -20.52
CA VAL A 331 1.52 30.19 -20.42
C VAL A 331 3.01 30.18 -20.10
N ARG A 332 3.36 29.52 -18.97
CA ARG A 332 4.75 29.37 -18.53
C ARG A 332 5.04 27.91 -18.25
N GLU A 333 6.24 27.47 -18.56
CA GLU A 333 6.74 26.17 -18.16
C GLU A 333 7.33 26.27 -16.75
N VAL A 334 6.85 25.41 -15.84
CA VAL A 334 7.31 25.36 -14.44
C VAL A 334 7.66 23.92 -14.05
N PRO A 335 8.56 23.69 -13.09
CA PRO A 335 8.75 22.39 -12.47
C PRO A 335 7.44 21.88 -11.87
N VAL A 336 7.17 20.57 -11.97
CA VAL A 336 5.91 19.97 -11.47
C VAL A 336 5.77 20.18 -9.96
N GLU A 337 6.87 20.25 -9.23
CA GLU A 337 6.91 20.50 -7.78
C GLU A 337 6.38 21.91 -7.40
N GLU A 338 6.37 22.85 -8.33
CA GLU A 338 5.85 24.22 -8.14
C GLU A 338 4.36 24.37 -8.49
N LEU A 339 3.72 23.27 -8.94
CA LEU A 339 2.28 23.25 -9.18
C LEU A 339 1.49 23.44 -7.88
N ALA A 340 0.60 24.41 -7.90
CA ALA A 340 -0.34 24.66 -6.81
C ALA A 340 -1.73 24.13 -7.16
N VAL A 341 -2.50 23.75 -6.13
CA VAL A 341 -3.92 23.42 -6.30
C VAL A 341 -4.66 24.64 -6.83
N GLY A 342 -5.43 24.45 -7.90
CA GLY A 342 -6.14 25.52 -8.62
C GLY A 342 -5.43 26.02 -9.88
N ASP A 343 -4.14 25.70 -10.07
CA ASP A 343 -3.43 26.02 -11.32
C ASP A 343 -4.12 25.33 -12.52
N THR A 344 -4.12 26.00 -13.68
CA THR A 344 -4.59 25.40 -14.93
C THR A 344 -3.41 24.94 -15.77
N ILE A 345 -3.23 23.64 -15.90
CA ILE A 345 -2.19 23.03 -16.74
C ILE A 345 -2.72 22.74 -18.14
N ILE A 346 -1.83 22.82 -19.14
CA ILE A 346 -2.12 22.51 -20.53
C ILE A 346 -1.51 21.16 -20.89
N ALA A 347 -2.37 20.17 -21.15
CA ALA A 347 -1.95 18.87 -21.66
C ALA A 347 -2.08 18.86 -23.17
N ARG A 348 -0.94 18.90 -23.88
CA ARG A 348 -0.91 18.83 -25.35
C ARG A 348 -1.25 17.44 -25.86
N PRO A 349 -1.67 17.29 -27.11
CA PRO A 349 -1.86 15.98 -27.74
C PRO A 349 -0.59 15.11 -27.62
N ASN A 350 -0.79 13.84 -27.33
CA ASN A 350 0.27 12.82 -27.19
C ASN A 350 1.34 13.12 -26.13
N THR A 351 1.05 14.01 -25.15
CA THR A 351 1.93 14.29 -24.03
C THR A 351 1.42 13.65 -22.74
N ARG A 352 2.33 13.48 -21.78
CA ARG A 352 1.96 13.01 -20.44
C ARG A 352 1.36 14.15 -19.63
N ILE A 353 0.31 13.84 -18.88
CA ILE A 353 -0.37 14.79 -17.98
C ILE A 353 0.50 15.00 -16.75
N PRO A 354 0.85 16.25 -16.37
CA PRO A 354 1.81 16.51 -15.30
C PRO A 354 1.22 16.51 -13.90
N GLY A 355 -0.09 16.55 -13.74
CA GLY A 355 -0.74 16.63 -12.41
C GLY A 355 -2.11 15.98 -12.38
N ASP A 356 -2.58 15.63 -11.16
CA ASP A 356 -3.96 15.18 -10.95
C ASP A 356 -4.91 16.37 -11.00
N GLY A 357 -6.03 16.22 -11.71
CA GLY A 357 -7.01 17.30 -11.83
C GLY A 357 -8.27 16.90 -12.59
N PHE A 358 -9.05 17.90 -12.96
CA PHE A 358 -10.23 17.73 -13.79
C PHE A 358 -10.17 18.65 -15.01
N VAL A 359 -10.81 18.21 -16.10
CA VAL A 359 -10.81 18.91 -17.37
C VAL A 359 -11.75 20.11 -17.30
N VAL A 360 -11.21 21.31 -17.50
CA VAL A 360 -11.97 22.58 -17.56
C VAL A 360 -12.26 22.99 -18.99
N ARG A 361 -11.45 22.53 -19.96
CA ARG A 361 -11.65 22.82 -21.38
C ARG A 361 -11.06 21.73 -22.26
N GLY A 362 -11.75 21.42 -23.35
CA GLY A 362 -11.31 20.45 -24.36
C GLY A 362 -11.95 19.07 -24.18
N THR A 363 -11.72 18.23 -25.18
CA THR A 363 -12.12 16.82 -25.20
C THR A 363 -10.98 16.00 -25.79
N SER A 364 -10.71 14.83 -25.23
CA SER A 364 -9.68 13.92 -25.70
C SER A 364 -9.92 12.52 -25.17
N SER A 365 -9.30 11.51 -25.74
CA SER A 365 -9.16 10.20 -25.10
C SER A 365 -7.83 10.17 -24.34
N VAL A 366 -7.83 9.63 -23.11
CA VAL A 366 -6.62 9.55 -22.27
C VAL A 366 -6.29 8.10 -21.96
N ASP A 367 -5.07 7.70 -22.33
CA ASP A 367 -4.53 6.39 -21.94
C ASP A 367 -4.13 6.44 -20.46
N GLN A 368 -4.86 5.72 -19.63
CA GLN A 368 -4.66 5.65 -18.19
C GLN A 368 -3.91 4.37 -17.77
N ALA A 369 -3.52 3.51 -18.70
CA ALA A 369 -2.79 2.27 -18.42
C ALA A 369 -1.59 2.45 -17.49
N PRO A 370 -0.80 3.51 -17.55
CA PRO A 370 0.32 3.74 -16.64
C PRO A 370 -0.08 3.83 -15.16
N VAL A 371 -1.31 4.23 -14.84
CA VAL A 371 -1.81 4.42 -13.47
C VAL A 371 -2.83 3.36 -13.08
N THR A 372 -3.79 3.07 -13.95
CA THR A 372 -4.91 2.15 -13.66
C THR A 372 -4.64 0.72 -14.12
N GLY A 373 -3.72 0.51 -15.06
CA GLY A 373 -3.50 -0.78 -15.73
C GLY A 373 -4.49 -1.09 -16.86
N GLU A 374 -5.48 -0.25 -17.10
CA GLU A 374 -6.47 -0.42 -18.17
C GLU A 374 -5.88 -0.04 -19.54
N SER A 375 -5.92 -0.95 -20.50
CA SER A 375 -5.36 -0.74 -21.84
C SER A 375 -6.26 0.06 -22.78
N VAL A 376 -7.53 0.31 -22.40
CA VAL A 376 -8.48 1.05 -23.24
C VAL A 376 -8.46 2.52 -22.83
N PRO A 377 -8.16 3.44 -23.76
CA PRO A 377 -8.22 4.88 -23.47
C PRO A 377 -9.62 5.31 -23.04
N VAL A 378 -9.70 6.22 -22.08
CA VAL A 378 -10.93 6.75 -21.51
C VAL A 378 -11.21 8.13 -22.09
N ASP A 379 -12.40 8.33 -22.67
CA ASP A 379 -12.79 9.63 -23.18
C ASP A 379 -12.97 10.64 -22.05
N LYS A 380 -12.37 11.82 -22.23
CA LYS A 380 -12.38 12.93 -21.29
C LYS A 380 -13.06 14.14 -21.88
N ARG A 381 -13.84 14.82 -21.06
CA ARG A 381 -14.54 16.05 -21.42
C ARG A 381 -14.54 17.06 -20.27
N ALA A 382 -14.70 18.33 -20.61
CA ALA A 382 -14.78 19.40 -19.62
C ALA A 382 -15.98 19.22 -18.68
N VAL A 383 -15.84 19.71 -17.46
CA VAL A 383 -16.95 19.87 -16.51
C VAL A 383 -17.87 21.00 -16.93
N ASP A 384 -19.14 20.94 -16.58
CA ASP A 384 -20.12 21.99 -16.89
C ASP A 384 -19.90 23.23 -16.02
N ASP A 385 -19.57 23.08 -14.73
CA ASP A 385 -19.24 24.14 -13.78
C ASP A 385 -17.91 23.84 -13.07
N PRO A 386 -16.83 24.53 -13.47
CA PRO A 386 -15.53 24.39 -12.84
C PRO A 386 -15.48 24.83 -11.38
N ALA A 387 -16.33 25.80 -10.98
CA ALA A 387 -16.33 26.29 -9.62
C ALA A 387 -16.97 25.28 -8.65
N ASP A 388 -18.03 24.60 -9.05
CA ASP A 388 -18.61 23.49 -8.28
C ASP A 388 -17.70 22.27 -8.28
N ALA A 389 -17.10 21.93 -9.41
CA ALA A 389 -16.14 20.84 -9.54
C ALA A 389 -14.92 21.02 -8.60
N ALA A 390 -14.41 22.25 -8.46
CA ALA A 390 -13.29 22.55 -7.56
C ALA A 390 -13.64 22.38 -6.08
N ARG A 391 -14.89 22.53 -5.69
CA ARG A 391 -15.36 22.33 -4.30
C ARG A 391 -15.46 20.87 -3.90
N ARG A 392 -15.73 19.99 -4.86
CA ARG A 392 -15.99 18.55 -4.63
C ARG A 392 -15.34 17.68 -5.69
N PRO A 393 -14.02 17.75 -5.86
CA PRO A 393 -13.31 17.03 -6.93
C PRO A 393 -13.46 15.51 -6.84
N GLU A 394 -13.70 14.96 -5.64
CA GLU A 394 -13.87 13.51 -5.45
C GLU A 394 -15.18 12.97 -6.02
N ARG A 395 -16.20 13.83 -6.18
CA ARG A 395 -17.53 13.44 -6.69
C ARG A 395 -17.64 13.49 -8.22
N LEU A 396 -16.60 13.97 -8.87
CA LEU A 396 -16.59 14.08 -10.34
C LEU A 396 -16.58 12.69 -10.98
N ALA A 397 -17.32 12.54 -12.07
CA ALA A 397 -17.31 11.32 -12.85
C ALA A 397 -15.93 11.07 -13.48
N ALA A 398 -15.61 9.82 -13.78
CA ALA A 398 -14.31 9.41 -14.31
C ALA A 398 -13.96 10.14 -15.63
N GLU A 399 -14.96 10.51 -16.44
CA GLU A 399 -14.82 11.24 -17.70
C GLU A 399 -14.29 12.69 -17.54
N HIS A 400 -14.33 13.25 -16.33
CA HIS A 400 -13.83 14.59 -16.05
C HIS A 400 -12.46 14.57 -15.37
N ARG A 401 -12.08 13.46 -14.72
CA ARG A 401 -10.83 13.35 -13.95
C ARG A 401 -9.68 12.86 -14.80
N VAL A 402 -8.50 13.42 -14.55
CA VAL A 402 -7.24 12.98 -15.15
C VAL A 402 -6.17 12.81 -14.07
N TYR A 403 -5.21 11.96 -14.32
CA TYR A 403 -4.16 11.62 -13.37
C TYR A 403 -2.76 11.90 -13.93
N ALA A 404 -1.85 12.31 -13.06
CA ALA A 404 -0.45 12.50 -13.39
C ALA A 404 0.17 11.22 -13.99
N GLY A 405 0.98 11.39 -15.04
CA GLY A 405 1.65 10.28 -15.72
C GLY A 405 0.82 9.55 -16.78
N THR A 406 -0.50 9.80 -16.88
CA THR A 406 -1.36 9.31 -17.97
C THR A 406 -1.05 10.04 -19.28
N ILE A 407 -1.36 9.42 -20.42
CA ILE A 407 -0.99 9.96 -21.74
C ILE A 407 -2.25 10.53 -22.40
N ASN A 408 -2.22 11.84 -22.70
CA ASN A 408 -3.27 12.51 -23.44
C ASN A 408 -3.29 12.04 -24.90
N GLY A 409 -4.47 11.85 -25.46
CA GLY A 409 -4.66 11.44 -26.86
C GLY A 409 -4.52 12.61 -27.84
N SER A 410 -5.42 12.66 -28.83
CA SER A 410 -5.32 13.60 -29.97
C SER A 410 -5.81 15.02 -29.68
N GLY A 411 -6.60 15.23 -28.61
CA GLY A 411 -7.15 16.54 -28.24
C GLY A 411 -6.24 17.29 -27.25
N ALA A 412 -6.29 18.62 -27.26
CA ALA A 412 -5.68 19.42 -26.20
C ALA A 412 -6.64 19.54 -25.01
N LEU A 413 -6.13 19.36 -23.78
CA LEU A 413 -6.91 19.51 -22.56
C LEU A 413 -6.35 20.63 -21.70
N GLU A 414 -7.22 21.46 -21.14
CA GLU A 414 -6.90 22.33 -20.02
C GLU A 414 -7.43 21.67 -18.75
N VAL A 415 -6.55 21.49 -17.77
CA VAL A 415 -6.85 20.71 -16.57
C VAL A 415 -6.59 21.58 -15.34
N GLN A 416 -7.56 21.71 -14.46
CA GLN A 416 -7.36 22.36 -13.17
C GLN A 416 -6.79 21.37 -12.17
N VAL A 417 -5.66 21.72 -11.58
CA VAL A 417 -4.92 20.90 -10.62
C VAL A 417 -5.68 20.79 -9.31
N THR A 418 -5.89 19.58 -8.84
CA THR A 418 -6.57 19.29 -7.57
C THR A 418 -5.63 18.84 -6.45
N ARG A 419 -4.41 18.41 -6.80
CA ARG A 419 -3.42 17.87 -5.85
C ARG A 419 -2.02 18.39 -6.17
N ARG A 420 -1.22 18.57 -5.12
CA ARG A 420 0.22 18.90 -5.29
C ARG A 420 0.98 17.71 -5.86
N ALA A 421 2.12 17.93 -6.47
CA ALA A 421 2.95 16.89 -7.08
C ALA A 421 3.26 15.72 -6.12
N ALA A 422 3.55 16.01 -4.85
CA ALA A 422 3.84 14.99 -3.84
C ALA A 422 2.62 14.15 -3.41
N ASP A 423 1.41 14.64 -3.70
CA ASP A 423 0.14 14.03 -3.28
C ASP A 423 -0.66 13.48 -4.46
N THR A 424 -0.09 13.51 -5.68
CA THR A 424 -0.72 12.89 -6.85
C THR A 424 -0.93 11.39 -6.64
N THR A 425 -1.93 10.84 -7.32
CA THR A 425 -2.24 9.40 -7.29
C THR A 425 -0.99 8.56 -7.58
N LEU A 426 -0.21 8.95 -8.59
CA LEU A 426 1.03 8.26 -8.94
C LEU A 426 2.08 8.34 -7.82
N ALA A 427 2.27 9.51 -7.20
CA ALA A 427 3.22 9.68 -6.09
C ALA A 427 2.83 8.84 -4.87
N ARG A 428 1.53 8.70 -4.58
CA ARG A 428 1.01 7.83 -3.53
C ARG A 428 1.23 6.36 -3.83
N VAL A 429 1.00 5.93 -5.07
CA VAL A 429 1.29 4.57 -5.54
C VAL A 429 2.75 4.22 -5.26
N VAL A 430 3.68 5.08 -5.69
CA VAL A 430 5.12 4.87 -5.47
C VAL A 430 5.46 4.81 -3.99
N ARG A 431 4.88 5.69 -3.17
CA ARG A 431 5.07 5.71 -1.72
C ARG A 431 4.58 4.42 -1.07
N MET A 432 3.35 3.98 -1.38
CA MET A 432 2.78 2.74 -0.82
C MET A 432 3.58 1.50 -1.21
N VAL A 433 4.09 1.43 -2.44
CA VAL A 433 4.95 0.31 -2.85
C VAL A 433 6.29 0.35 -2.10
N SER A 434 6.85 1.53 -1.84
CA SER A 434 8.06 1.68 -1.03
C SER A 434 7.84 1.32 0.44
N GLU A 435 6.69 1.68 1.00
CA GLU A 435 6.30 1.31 2.37
C GLU A 435 6.02 -0.19 2.48
N ALA A 436 5.48 -0.80 1.42
CA ALA A 436 5.24 -2.23 1.34
C ALA A 436 6.52 -3.07 1.48
N GLU A 437 7.68 -2.55 1.03
CA GLU A 437 8.97 -3.21 1.25
C GLU A 437 9.34 -3.30 2.74
N ALA A 438 8.89 -2.36 3.56
CA ALA A 438 9.20 -2.33 4.99
C ALA A 438 8.37 -3.34 5.80
N GLN A 439 7.19 -3.72 5.31
CA GLN A 439 6.28 -4.63 6.01
C GLN A 439 6.64 -6.10 5.80
N LYS A 440 7.12 -6.75 6.86
CA LYS A 440 7.51 -8.16 6.82
C LYS A 440 6.33 -9.09 6.75
N SER A 441 6.40 -10.08 5.85
CA SER A 441 5.44 -11.16 5.77
C SER A 441 5.50 -12.12 6.99
N PRO A 442 4.44 -12.89 7.27
CA PRO A 442 4.45 -13.93 8.30
C PRO A 442 5.61 -14.93 8.11
N THR A 443 5.84 -15.37 6.88
CA THR A 443 6.94 -16.30 6.56
C THR A 443 8.30 -15.65 6.80
N GLN A 444 8.49 -14.38 6.45
CA GLN A 444 9.73 -13.67 6.74
C GLN A 444 10.00 -13.53 8.25
N ARG A 445 8.96 -13.24 9.04
CA ARG A 445 9.07 -13.23 10.52
C ARG A 445 9.44 -14.60 11.10
N PHE A 446 8.94 -15.67 10.50
CA PHE A 446 9.31 -17.04 10.88
C PHE A 446 10.79 -17.31 10.53
N THR A 447 11.23 -16.98 9.32
CA THR A 447 12.64 -17.14 8.89
C THR A 447 13.59 -16.35 9.80
N ASP A 448 13.29 -15.09 10.13
CA ASP A 448 14.07 -14.26 11.05
C ASP A 448 14.16 -14.89 12.47
N ARG A 449 13.09 -15.58 12.91
CA ARG A 449 13.09 -16.26 14.21
C ARG A 449 13.91 -17.54 14.18
N PHE A 450 13.82 -18.29 13.08
CA PHE A 450 14.61 -19.48 12.84
C PHE A 450 16.11 -19.15 12.82
N GLU A 451 16.53 -18.15 12.05
CA GLU A 451 17.93 -17.72 11.96
C GLU A 451 18.51 -17.33 13.32
N ARG A 452 17.75 -16.63 14.16
CA ARG A 452 18.18 -16.22 15.50
C ARG A 452 18.51 -17.41 16.43
N ALA A 453 17.88 -18.56 16.22
CA ALA A 453 18.16 -19.76 16.97
C ALA A 453 19.21 -20.62 16.26
N PHE A 454 19.15 -20.72 14.94
CA PHE A 454 19.97 -21.59 14.12
C PHE A 454 21.44 -21.17 14.12
N VAL A 455 21.74 -19.87 13.91
CA VAL A 455 23.13 -19.37 13.83
C VAL A 455 23.93 -19.64 15.12
N PRO A 456 23.44 -19.32 16.32
CA PRO A 456 24.16 -19.69 17.57
C PRO A 456 24.33 -21.20 17.73
N THR A 457 23.36 -22.00 17.29
CA THR A 457 23.44 -23.47 17.37
C THR A 457 24.55 -24.01 16.46
N VAL A 458 24.64 -23.48 15.23
CA VAL A 458 25.73 -23.81 14.30
C VAL A 458 27.09 -23.41 14.87
N LEU A 459 27.22 -22.20 15.42
CA LEU A 459 28.46 -21.74 16.05
C LEU A 459 28.90 -22.65 17.21
N ALA A 460 27.95 -23.04 18.07
CA ALA A 460 28.23 -23.99 19.15
C ALA A 460 28.67 -25.35 18.61
N PHE A 461 28.03 -25.84 17.56
CA PHE A 461 28.39 -27.09 16.91
C PHE A 461 29.77 -27.03 16.26
N VAL A 462 30.08 -25.94 15.54
CA VAL A 462 31.40 -25.70 14.95
C VAL A 462 32.48 -25.62 16.01
N ALA A 463 32.21 -24.88 17.12
CA ALA A 463 33.11 -24.82 18.27
C ALA A 463 33.40 -26.23 18.86
N LEU A 464 32.38 -27.09 18.92
CA LEU A 464 32.54 -28.48 19.35
C LEU A 464 33.42 -29.28 18.38
N LEU A 465 33.19 -29.11 17.08
CA LEU A 465 34.00 -29.77 16.03
C LEU A 465 35.49 -29.41 16.05
N LEU A 466 35.85 -28.19 16.53
CA LEU A 466 37.25 -27.82 16.72
C LEU A 466 37.98 -28.71 17.72
N PHE A 467 37.27 -29.41 18.60
CA PHE A 467 37.82 -30.34 19.58
C PHE A 467 37.62 -31.79 19.16
N ALA A 468 37.18 -32.08 17.93
CA ALA A 468 36.93 -33.44 17.46
C ALA A 468 38.22 -34.31 17.49
N TRP A 469 39.38 -33.71 17.22
CA TRP A 469 40.69 -34.35 17.28
C TRP A 469 41.01 -34.99 18.66
N ALA A 470 40.37 -34.49 19.72
CA ALA A 470 40.54 -35.05 21.07
C ALA A 470 39.75 -36.36 21.29
N VAL A 471 38.81 -36.67 20.42
CA VAL A 471 37.91 -37.86 20.52
C VAL A 471 38.11 -38.80 19.34
N VAL A 472 38.38 -38.24 18.17
CA VAL A 472 38.66 -38.97 16.93
C VAL A 472 40.16 -38.96 16.70
N ASP A 473 40.74 -40.11 16.32
CA ASP A 473 42.17 -40.20 16.06
C ASP A 473 42.52 -39.54 14.71
N GLU A 474 42.53 -38.20 14.72
CA GLU A 474 42.85 -37.36 13.55
C GLU A 474 43.67 -36.12 13.94
N PRO A 475 44.47 -35.54 13.02
CA PRO A 475 45.20 -34.31 13.27
C PRO A 475 44.27 -33.14 13.51
N PHE A 476 44.65 -32.18 14.39
CA PHE A 476 43.92 -30.94 14.64
C PHE A 476 43.58 -30.19 13.36
N ARG A 477 44.50 -30.22 12.35
CA ARG A 477 44.29 -29.62 11.04
C ARG A 477 43.01 -30.12 10.37
N ASP A 478 42.72 -31.41 10.41
CA ASP A 478 41.57 -32.02 9.76
C ASP A 478 40.27 -31.71 10.47
N SER A 479 40.27 -31.74 11.80
CA SER A 479 39.15 -31.24 12.64
C SER A 479 38.85 -29.77 12.37
N PHE A 480 39.90 -28.93 12.29
CA PHE A 480 39.76 -27.52 12.00
C PHE A 480 39.19 -27.27 10.60
N TYR A 481 39.73 -27.98 9.57
CA TYR A 481 39.24 -27.89 8.21
C TYR A 481 37.77 -28.29 8.13
N ARG A 482 37.38 -29.39 8.74
CA ARG A 482 35.99 -29.86 8.82
C ARG A 482 35.09 -28.87 9.52
N ALA A 483 35.54 -28.28 10.61
CA ALA A 483 34.80 -27.25 11.30
C ALA A 483 34.51 -26.01 10.40
N MET A 484 35.53 -25.58 9.63
CA MET A 484 35.37 -24.47 8.67
C MET A 484 34.47 -24.87 7.49
N ALA A 485 34.56 -26.11 6.98
CA ALA A 485 33.67 -26.61 5.95
C ALA A 485 32.21 -26.66 6.39
N VAL A 486 31.94 -27.11 7.62
CA VAL A 486 30.60 -27.11 8.21
C VAL A 486 30.11 -25.68 8.44
N LEU A 487 30.98 -24.76 8.85
CA LEU A 487 30.60 -23.34 9.06
C LEU A 487 30.04 -22.73 7.77
N VAL A 488 30.69 -23.00 6.64
CA VAL A 488 30.23 -22.56 5.29
C VAL A 488 28.94 -23.27 4.90
N ALA A 489 28.92 -24.62 5.01
CA ALA A 489 27.80 -25.46 4.61
C ALA A 489 26.50 -25.15 5.39
N ALA A 490 26.62 -24.76 6.64
CA ALA A 490 25.50 -24.46 7.53
C ALA A 490 25.01 -23.00 7.44
N SER A 491 25.63 -22.16 6.63
CA SER A 491 25.21 -20.77 6.47
C SER A 491 23.84 -20.71 5.79
N PRO A 492 22.82 -20.01 6.35
CA PRO A 492 21.47 -19.95 5.79
C PRO A 492 21.26 -18.81 4.78
N CYS A 493 22.27 -18.42 3.95
CA CYS A 493 22.19 -17.27 3.03
C CYS A 493 20.99 -17.34 2.08
N ALA A 494 20.80 -18.47 1.43
CA ALA A 494 19.69 -18.70 0.51
C ALA A 494 18.31 -18.61 1.23
N LEU A 495 18.25 -19.00 2.51
CA LEU A 495 17.03 -18.93 3.31
C LEU A 495 16.66 -17.47 3.63
N ALA A 496 17.65 -16.66 4.02
CA ALA A 496 17.47 -15.26 4.37
C ALA A 496 16.86 -14.44 3.23
N ILE A 497 17.22 -14.78 1.97
CA ILE A 497 16.78 -14.03 0.78
C ILE A 497 15.53 -14.64 0.12
N ALA A 498 15.18 -15.88 0.43
CA ALA A 498 14.12 -16.63 -0.22
C ALA A 498 12.76 -15.90 -0.21
N THR A 499 12.36 -15.33 0.93
CA THR A 499 11.10 -14.63 1.08
C THR A 499 11.15 -13.18 0.56
N PRO A 500 12.12 -12.33 0.96
CA PRO A 500 12.18 -10.94 0.50
C PRO A 500 12.22 -10.80 -1.02
N SER A 501 13.03 -11.61 -1.71
CA SER A 501 13.14 -11.54 -3.18
C SER A 501 11.84 -11.89 -3.89
N ALA A 502 11.12 -12.92 -3.41
CA ALA A 502 9.82 -13.31 -3.97
C ALA A 502 8.73 -12.28 -3.69
N VAL A 503 8.68 -11.73 -2.47
CA VAL A 503 7.72 -10.68 -2.11
C VAL A 503 7.94 -9.44 -2.95
N LEU A 504 9.18 -8.93 -3.05
CA LEU A 504 9.48 -7.73 -3.84
C LEU A 504 9.13 -7.93 -5.32
N SER A 505 9.49 -9.09 -5.89
CA SER A 505 9.14 -9.42 -7.28
C SER A 505 7.63 -9.51 -7.48
N GLY A 506 6.90 -10.09 -6.52
CA GLY A 506 5.44 -10.19 -6.52
C GLY A 506 4.77 -8.82 -6.45
N VAL A 507 5.18 -7.97 -5.50
CA VAL A 507 4.65 -6.59 -5.34
C VAL A 507 4.94 -5.76 -6.59
N ALA A 508 6.17 -5.81 -7.12
CA ALA A 508 6.53 -5.10 -8.35
C ALA A 508 5.69 -5.57 -9.56
N ARG A 509 5.38 -6.87 -9.66
CA ARG A 509 4.52 -7.40 -10.72
C ARG A 509 3.05 -7.02 -10.53
N ALA A 510 2.55 -7.03 -9.29
CA ALA A 510 1.20 -6.58 -8.95
C ALA A 510 0.99 -5.12 -9.34
N ALA A 511 1.90 -4.23 -8.93
CA ALA A 511 1.85 -2.80 -9.25
C ALA A 511 1.82 -2.53 -10.75
N ARG A 512 2.63 -3.23 -11.55
CA ARG A 512 2.58 -3.16 -13.02
C ARG A 512 1.27 -3.69 -13.62
N GLY A 513 0.53 -4.50 -12.90
CA GLY A 513 -0.78 -5.01 -13.29
C GLY A 513 -1.93 -4.20 -12.73
N GLY A 514 -1.72 -2.95 -12.26
CA GLY A 514 -2.76 -2.10 -11.70
C GLY A 514 -3.28 -2.55 -10.33
N VAL A 515 -2.51 -3.39 -9.62
CA VAL A 515 -2.86 -3.88 -8.28
C VAL A 515 -1.79 -3.42 -7.28
N LEU A 516 -2.18 -2.61 -6.32
CA LEU A 516 -1.31 -2.22 -5.22
C LEU A 516 -1.49 -3.16 -4.04
N VAL A 517 -0.39 -3.63 -3.48
CA VAL A 517 -0.37 -4.50 -2.31
C VAL A 517 0.47 -3.86 -1.22
N LYS A 518 -0.09 -3.64 -0.04
CA LYS A 518 0.58 -3.01 1.10
C LYS A 518 1.51 -3.96 1.85
N GLY A 519 2.40 -4.62 1.14
CA GLY A 519 3.46 -5.43 1.75
C GLY A 519 3.37 -6.92 1.58
N GLY A 520 4.37 -7.61 2.14
CA GLY A 520 4.49 -9.06 2.05
C GLY A 520 3.38 -9.81 2.81
N GLY A 521 2.87 -9.22 3.89
CA GLY A 521 1.79 -9.81 4.67
C GLY A 521 0.49 -9.97 3.89
N PRO A 522 -0.08 -8.87 3.35
CA PRO A 522 -1.26 -8.94 2.48
C PRO A 522 -1.05 -9.84 1.25
N LEU A 523 0.12 -9.75 0.59
CA LEU A 523 0.43 -10.60 -0.58
C LEU A 523 0.40 -12.09 -0.22
N GLU A 524 1.01 -12.49 0.88
CA GLU A 524 1.03 -13.88 1.33
C GLU A 524 -0.36 -14.34 1.78
N ASN A 525 -1.11 -13.50 2.51
CA ASN A 525 -2.47 -13.80 2.96
C ASN A 525 -3.43 -13.97 1.79
N LEU A 526 -3.36 -13.09 0.79
CA LEU A 526 -4.18 -13.17 -0.44
C LEU A 526 -3.96 -14.50 -1.17
N GLY A 527 -2.73 -15.04 -1.17
CA GLY A 527 -2.39 -16.33 -1.75
C GLY A 527 -2.95 -17.55 -0.99
N THR A 528 -3.39 -17.36 0.25
CA THR A 528 -3.88 -18.44 1.15
C THR A 528 -5.36 -18.32 1.50
N LEU A 529 -6.10 -17.44 0.81
CA LEU A 529 -7.53 -17.26 1.00
C LEU A 529 -8.32 -18.52 0.67
N GLY A 530 -9.30 -18.84 1.53
CA GLY A 530 -10.33 -19.86 1.30
C GLY A 530 -11.66 -19.25 0.86
N ALA A 531 -11.99 -18.05 1.36
CA ALA A 531 -13.23 -17.34 1.07
C ALA A 531 -13.00 -15.91 0.58
N ILE A 532 -13.97 -15.40 -0.20
CA ILE A 532 -14.06 -13.98 -0.57
C ILE A 532 -15.49 -13.51 -0.32
N ALA A 533 -15.61 -12.45 0.47
CA ALA A 533 -16.84 -11.71 0.66
C ALA A 533 -16.82 -10.47 -0.24
N PHE A 534 -17.92 -10.21 -0.93
CA PHE A 534 -18.09 -9.07 -1.82
C PHE A 534 -19.19 -8.15 -1.29
N ASP A 535 -18.94 -6.86 -1.25
CA ASP A 535 -20.07 -5.92 -1.23
C ASP A 535 -20.83 -6.00 -2.55
N LYS A 536 -22.11 -5.71 -2.50
CA LYS A 536 -22.95 -5.69 -3.70
C LYS A 536 -22.72 -4.43 -4.53
N THR A 537 -22.98 -3.27 -3.94
CA THR A 537 -23.14 -1.98 -4.62
C THR A 537 -21.79 -1.38 -5.01
N GLY A 538 -21.59 -1.06 -6.29
CA GLY A 538 -20.31 -0.51 -6.77
C GLY A 538 -19.17 -1.53 -6.87
N THR A 539 -19.34 -2.75 -6.36
CA THR A 539 -18.36 -3.86 -6.43
C THR A 539 -18.80 -4.92 -7.44
N LEU A 540 -19.82 -5.70 -7.13
CA LEU A 540 -20.38 -6.69 -8.07
C LEU A 540 -21.31 -6.05 -9.09
N THR A 541 -21.86 -4.89 -8.77
CA THR A 541 -22.74 -4.10 -9.61
C THR A 541 -22.07 -2.78 -10.00
N GLU A 542 -22.63 -2.09 -11.01
CA GLU A 542 -22.08 -0.84 -11.53
C GLU A 542 -22.21 0.35 -10.55
N GLY A 543 -22.99 0.21 -9.47
CA GLY A 543 -23.30 1.30 -8.56
C GLY A 543 -24.19 2.40 -9.18
N LYS A 544 -24.79 2.11 -10.35
CA LYS A 544 -25.63 3.04 -11.11
C LYS A 544 -27.02 2.46 -11.26
N PRO A 545 -27.87 2.58 -10.23
CA PRO A 545 -29.22 2.05 -10.30
C PRO A 545 -29.99 2.66 -11.48
N ARG A 546 -30.88 1.86 -12.07
CA ARG A 546 -31.81 2.26 -13.15
C ARG A 546 -33.22 1.87 -12.78
N VAL A 547 -34.19 2.70 -13.15
CA VAL A 547 -35.60 2.34 -13.07
C VAL A 547 -35.90 1.36 -14.22
N THR A 548 -36.02 0.08 -13.88
CA THR A 548 -36.32 -0.98 -14.85
C THR A 548 -37.82 -1.15 -15.05
N ASP A 549 -38.56 -1.05 -13.94
CA ASP A 549 -40.01 -1.35 -13.91
C ASP A 549 -40.80 -0.22 -13.27
N ALA A 550 -41.97 0.08 -13.80
CA ALA A 550 -42.96 0.96 -13.22
C ALA A 550 -44.32 0.26 -13.29
N VAL A 551 -44.81 -0.21 -12.14
CA VAL A 551 -46.03 -1.01 -12.05
C VAL A 551 -47.12 -0.13 -11.39
N PRO A 552 -48.07 0.43 -12.18
CA PRO A 552 -49.12 1.25 -11.62
C PRO A 552 -50.11 0.42 -10.79
N ALA A 553 -50.61 1.02 -9.74
CA ALA A 553 -51.73 0.44 -8.98
C ALA A 553 -53.02 0.41 -9.78
N PRO A 554 -53.99 -0.48 -9.47
CA PRO A 554 -55.28 -0.49 -10.15
C PRO A 554 -55.94 0.88 -10.15
N GLY A 555 -56.23 1.42 -11.35
CA GLY A 555 -56.80 2.72 -11.55
C GLY A 555 -55.83 3.91 -11.55
N ALA A 556 -54.54 3.67 -11.45
CA ALA A 556 -53.46 4.66 -11.67
C ALA A 556 -52.80 4.44 -13.06
N GLN A 557 -52.15 5.50 -13.56
CA GLN A 557 -51.39 5.42 -14.80
C GLN A 557 -49.89 5.43 -14.52
N GLU A 558 -49.08 4.73 -15.31
CA GLU A 558 -47.62 4.73 -15.21
C GLU A 558 -47.05 6.15 -15.25
N ARG A 559 -47.62 6.98 -16.14
CA ARG A 559 -47.21 8.37 -16.31
C ARG A 559 -47.40 9.19 -15.02
N GLU A 560 -48.55 9.01 -14.34
CA GLU A 560 -48.83 9.67 -13.05
C GLU A 560 -47.89 9.19 -11.95
N LEU A 561 -47.64 7.87 -11.89
CA LEU A 561 -46.70 7.26 -10.95
C LEU A 561 -45.29 7.84 -11.13
N LEU A 562 -44.77 7.89 -12.36
CA LEU A 562 -43.44 8.42 -12.65
C LEU A 562 -43.36 9.92 -12.41
N SER A 563 -44.36 10.71 -12.81
CA SER A 563 -44.39 12.16 -12.65
C SER A 563 -44.31 12.55 -11.16
N VAL A 564 -45.09 11.89 -10.31
CA VAL A 564 -45.07 12.14 -8.85
C VAL A 564 -43.79 11.68 -8.22
N ALA A 565 -43.25 10.50 -8.61
CA ALA A 565 -41.98 10.00 -8.10
C ALA A 565 -40.82 10.94 -8.46
N VAL A 566 -40.73 11.39 -9.70
CA VAL A 566 -39.70 12.34 -10.18
C VAL A 566 -39.80 13.66 -9.44
N ALA A 567 -41.01 14.17 -9.17
CA ALA A 567 -41.21 15.41 -8.45
C ALA A 567 -40.63 15.38 -7.03
N VAL A 568 -40.84 14.28 -6.29
CA VAL A 568 -40.39 14.13 -4.91
C VAL A 568 -38.87 13.83 -4.90
N GLU A 569 -38.42 12.91 -5.74
CA GLU A 569 -37.04 12.47 -5.76
C GLU A 569 -36.08 13.54 -6.31
N ALA A 570 -36.58 14.49 -7.12
CA ALA A 570 -35.76 15.62 -7.60
C ALA A 570 -35.24 16.54 -6.46
N LEU A 571 -35.83 16.46 -5.28
CA LEU A 571 -35.42 17.20 -4.09
C LEU A 571 -34.43 16.40 -3.20
N SER A 572 -34.10 15.17 -3.57
CA SER A 572 -33.27 14.27 -2.76
C SER A 572 -31.89 14.02 -3.41
N ASP A 573 -30.85 14.03 -2.60
CA ASP A 573 -29.47 13.70 -3.03
C ASP A 573 -29.16 12.20 -3.01
N HIS A 574 -30.14 11.34 -2.73
CA HIS A 574 -29.92 9.90 -2.65
C HIS A 574 -29.64 9.28 -4.05
N PRO A 575 -28.70 8.31 -4.19
CA PRO A 575 -28.38 7.69 -5.49
C PRO A 575 -29.59 7.08 -6.22
N LEU A 576 -30.54 6.49 -5.48
CA LEU A 576 -31.79 5.98 -6.05
C LEU A 576 -32.69 7.12 -6.59
N ALA A 577 -32.68 8.27 -5.92
CA ALA A 577 -33.40 9.45 -6.36
C ALA A 577 -32.90 9.94 -7.71
N SER A 578 -31.57 10.04 -7.87
CA SER A 578 -30.94 10.42 -9.14
C SER A 578 -31.36 9.48 -10.28
N ALA A 579 -31.45 8.17 -10.00
CA ALA A 579 -31.93 7.19 -10.97
C ALA A 579 -33.40 7.41 -11.37
N VAL A 580 -34.29 7.63 -10.39
CA VAL A 580 -35.70 7.89 -10.62
C VAL A 580 -35.88 9.16 -11.45
N VAL A 581 -35.15 10.22 -11.11
CA VAL A 581 -35.23 11.51 -11.84
C VAL A 581 -34.73 11.35 -13.27
N ARG A 582 -33.56 10.75 -13.48
CA ARG A 582 -32.97 10.55 -14.81
C ARG A 582 -33.84 9.71 -15.73
N ASP A 583 -34.19 8.51 -15.26
CA ASP A 583 -34.90 7.53 -16.09
C ASP A 583 -36.37 7.87 -16.17
N GLY A 584 -36.97 8.43 -15.10
CA GLY A 584 -38.37 8.91 -15.10
C GLY A 584 -38.56 10.08 -16.06
N ARG A 585 -37.67 11.08 -16.08
CA ARG A 585 -37.75 12.19 -17.05
C ARG A 585 -37.62 11.70 -18.49
N ALA A 586 -36.76 10.75 -18.76
CA ALA A 586 -36.59 10.15 -20.07
C ALA A 586 -37.89 9.47 -20.53
N ARG A 587 -38.60 8.75 -19.65
CA ARG A 587 -39.90 8.07 -19.95
C ARG A 587 -41.06 9.06 -20.05
N LEU A 588 -41.02 10.19 -19.34
CA LEU A 588 -42.01 11.26 -19.40
C LEU A 588 -41.94 12.09 -20.70
N GLY A 589 -40.85 11.96 -21.50
CA GLY A 589 -40.74 12.61 -22.82
C GLY A 589 -40.67 14.14 -22.74
N GLY A 590 -40.12 14.71 -21.69
CA GLY A 590 -39.93 16.16 -21.53
C GLY A 590 -41.08 16.88 -20.85
N GLU A 591 -42.09 16.19 -20.39
CA GLU A 591 -43.16 16.76 -19.58
C GLU A 591 -42.60 17.19 -18.19
N ALA A 592 -42.88 18.41 -17.77
CA ALA A 592 -42.47 18.90 -16.47
C ALA A 592 -43.24 18.21 -15.33
N PRO A 593 -42.56 17.60 -14.37
CA PRO A 593 -43.23 17.02 -13.22
C PRO A 593 -43.86 18.15 -12.34
N PRO A 594 -44.89 17.84 -11.53
CA PRO A 594 -45.43 18.80 -10.61
C PRO A 594 -44.41 19.25 -9.59
N GLU A 595 -44.55 20.46 -9.04
CA GLU A 595 -43.65 20.98 -8.01
C GLU A 595 -43.93 20.30 -6.66
N ALA A 596 -42.90 19.68 -6.09
CA ALA A 596 -42.95 19.12 -4.75
C ALA A 596 -42.30 20.07 -3.74
N GLN A 597 -42.85 20.12 -2.52
CA GLN A 597 -42.39 21.00 -1.43
C GLN A 597 -42.29 20.20 -0.13
N ASP A 598 -41.69 20.80 0.91
CA ASP A 598 -41.61 20.26 2.28
C ASP A 598 -41.01 18.85 2.36
N LEU A 599 -39.91 18.59 1.61
CA LEU A 599 -39.21 17.29 1.65
C LEU A 599 -38.75 16.96 3.06
N ARG A 600 -39.06 15.76 3.52
CA ARG A 600 -38.57 15.16 4.77
C ARG A 600 -38.05 13.75 4.48
N SER A 601 -36.82 13.47 4.86
CA SER A 601 -36.28 12.11 4.83
C SER A 601 -36.75 11.34 6.07
N ILE A 602 -37.24 10.10 5.83
CA ILE A 602 -37.58 9.13 6.89
C ILE A 602 -36.48 8.09 6.82
N THR A 603 -35.52 8.18 7.76
CA THR A 603 -34.27 7.43 7.75
C THR A 603 -34.46 5.92 7.52
N GLY A 604 -33.83 5.39 6.47
CA GLY A 604 -33.90 3.97 6.11
C GLY A 604 -35.22 3.48 5.53
N ARG A 605 -36.25 4.36 5.40
CA ARG A 605 -37.62 4.02 4.95
C ARG A 605 -38.01 4.71 3.65
N GLY A 606 -37.75 6.01 3.48
CA GLY A 606 -38.13 6.74 2.29
C GLY A 606 -38.26 8.25 2.52
N LEU A 607 -39.08 8.89 1.69
CA LEU A 607 -39.27 10.33 1.64
C LEU A 607 -40.75 10.68 1.86
N ALA A 608 -41.01 11.81 2.49
CA ALA A 608 -42.31 12.47 2.59
C ALA A 608 -42.19 13.88 1.99
N ALA A 609 -43.13 14.28 1.14
CA ALA A 609 -43.21 15.61 0.55
C ALA A 609 -44.67 16.04 0.38
N ARG A 610 -44.91 17.23 -0.20
CA ARG A 610 -46.23 17.71 -0.57
C ARG A 610 -46.25 18.13 -2.02
N ILE A 611 -47.33 17.77 -2.72
CA ILE A 611 -47.64 18.22 -4.10
C ILE A 611 -49.03 18.81 -4.11
N GLY A 612 -49.14 20.10 -4.41
CA GLY A 612 -50.47 20.77 -4.42
C GLY A 612 -51.18 20.72 -3.06
N GLY A 613 -50.44 20.75 -1.95
CA GLY A 613 -50.95 20.66 -0.57
C GLY A 613 -51.25 19.22 -0.09
N GLU A 614 -51.29 18.20 -0.98
CA GLU A 614 -51.48 16.81 -0.60
C GLU A 614 -50.16 16.14 -0.15
N PRO A 615 -50.18 15.32 0.90
CA PRO A 615 -48.99 14.57 1.32
C PRO A 615 -48.65 13.49 0.30
N VAL A 616 -47.38 13.37 -0.03
CA VAL A 616 -46.82 12.31 -0.90
C VAL A 616 -45.75 11.55 -0.15
N PHE A 617 -45.79 10.24 -0.23
CA PHE A 617 -44.80 9.34 0.34
C PHE A 617 -44.21 8.47 -0.73
N VAL A 618 -42.87 8.39 -0.76
CA VAL A 618 -42.08 7.53 -1.66
C VAL A 618 -41.11 6.73 -0.83
N GLY A 619 -41.15 5.40 -0.90
CA GLY A 619 -40.22 4.58 -0.14
C GLY A 619 -40.55 3.09 -0.10
N LYS A 620 -39.85 2.38 0.77
CA LYS A 620 -40.02 0.93 0.97
C LYS A 620 -41.46 0.61 1.43
N ALA A 621 -41.93 -0.60 1.12
CA ALA A 621 -43.25 -1.07 1.56
C ALA A 621 -43.46 -0.95 3.08
N ALA A 622 -42.39 -1.15 3.88
CA ALA A 622 -42.44 -1.00 5.33
C ALA A 622 -42.75 0.42 5.81
N LEU A 623 -42.45 1.47 5.03
CA LEU A 623 -42.80 2.85 5.35
C LEU A 623 -44.28 3.00 5.59
N PHE A 624 -45.10 2.34 4.78
CA PHE A 624 -46.57 2.50 4.79
C PHE A 624 -47.27 1.79 5.97
N ALA A 625 -46.53 1.05 6.77
CA ALA A 625 -47.00 0.58 8.07
C ALA A 625 -46.76 1.59 9.22
N GLU A 626 -45.88 2.57 9.00
CA GLU A 626 -45.45 3.53 10.01
C GLU A 626 -46.07 4.94 9.82
N VAL A 627 -46.47 5.25 8.59
CA VAL A 627 -47.09 6.56 8.25
C VAL A 627 -48.59 6.49 8.21
N GLU A 628 -49.26 7.56 8.69
CA GLU A 628 -50.71 7.65 8.66
C GLU A 628 -51.27 7.49 7.23
N GLY A 629 -52.34 6.70 7.10
CA GLY A 629 -53.04 6.49 5.85
C GLY A 629 -53.55 5.08 5.66
N PRO A 630 -54.12 4.76 4.46
CA PRO A 630 -54.65 3.45 4.20
C PRO A 630 -53.53 2.40 4.15
N PRO A 631 -53.79 1.14 4.55
CA PRO A 631 -52.83 0.06 4.45
C PRO A 631 -52.46 -0.22 2.99
N LEU A 632 -51.25 -0.80 2.78
CA LEU A 632 -50.77 -1.14 1.47
C LEU A 632 -51.70 -2.13 0.76
N PRO A 633 -52.29 -1.82 -0.42
CA PRO A 633 -53.22 -2.68 -1.12
C PRO A 633 -52.56 -4.00 -1.54
N ALA A 634 -53.33 -5.09 -1.53
CA ALA A 634 -52.84 -6.43 -1.89
C ALA A 634 -52.20 -6.47 -3.29
N ALA A 635 -52.74 -5.75 -4.27
CA ALA A 635 -52.22 -5.68 -5.64
C ALA A 635 -50.82 -5.01 -5.68
N VAL A 636 -50.61 -3.91 -4.91
CA VAL A 636 -49.32 -3.23 -4.86
C VAL A 636 -48.31 -4.05 -4.07
N ARG A 637 -48.74 -4.75 -3.00
CA ARG A 637 -47.89 -5.65 -2.25
C ARG A 637 -47.41 -6.82 -3.12
N ALA A 638 -48.29 -7.43 -3.88
CA ALA A 638 -47.94 -8.51 -4.81
C ALA A 638 -46.96 -8.02 -5.89
N ALA A 639 -47.14 -6.81 -6.41
CA ALA A 639 -46.22 -6.21 -7.37
C ALA A 639 -44.83 -5.97 -6.76
N VAL A 640 -44.74 -5.47 -5.52
CA VAL A 640 -43.48 -5.31 -4.76
C VAL A 640 -42.80 -6.65 -4.57
N GLU A 641 -43.53 -7.70 -4.09
CA GLU A 641 -43.01 -9.03 -3.88
C GLU A 641 -42.51 -9.68 -5.18
N ASP A 642 -43.15 -9.43 -6.29
CA ASP A 642 -42.76 -9.95 -7.61
C ASP A 642 -41.46 -9.25 -8.08
N LEU A 643 -41.41 -7.94 -8.02
CA LEU A 643 -40.21 -7.16 -8.34
C LEU A 643 -39.02 -7.56 -7.48
N GLU A 644 -39.21 -7.76 -6.15
CA GLU A 644 -38.15 -8.20 -5.25
C GLU A 644 -37.68 -9.61 -5.56
N ARG A 645 -38.54 -10.53 -5.93
CA ARG A 645 -38.19 -11.88 -6.38
C ARG A 645 -37.33 -11.85 -7.66
N GLN A 646 -37.52 -10.84 -8.50
CA GLN A 646 -36.74 -10.61 -9.72
C GLN A 646 -35.43 -9.81 -9.46
N GLY A 647 -35.08 -9.51 -8.19
CA GLY A 647 -33.86 -8.79 -7.84
C GLY A 647 -33.94 -7.27 -7.94
N ARG A 648 -35.18 -6.69 -7.91
CA ARG A 648 -35.34 -5.23 -7.91
C ARG A 648 -35.41 -4.67 -6.51
N THR A 649 -34.81 -3.52 -6.30
CA THR A 649 -35.08 -2.66 -5.15
C THR A 649 -36.38 -1.94 -5.43
N THR A 650 -37.33 -2.00 -4.50
CA THR A 650 -38.67 -1.47 -4.72
C THR A 650 -38.91 -0.15 -4.01
N MET A 651 -39.66 0.73 -4.66
CA MET A 651 -40.16 1.99 -4.10
C MET A 651 -41.66 2.09 -4.38
N VAL A 652 -42.47 2.24 -3.33
CA VAL A 652 -43.93 2.46 -3.45
C VAL A 652 -44.21 3.93 -3.38
N VAL A 653 -45.10 4.42 -4.20
CA VAL A 653 -45.54 5.81 -4.29
C VAL A 653 -47.00 5.94 -3.87
N ARG A 654 -47.28 6.84 -2.86
CA ARG A 654 -48.61 7.18 -2.41
C ARG A 654 -48.79 8.68 -2.41
N ARG A 655 -49.90 9.17 -2.96
CA ARG A 655 -50.31 10.56 -2.90
C ARG A 655 -51.67 10.68 -2.14
N GLY A 656 -51.71 11.44 -1.06
CA GLY A 656 -52.87 11.47 -0.17
C GLY A 656 -53.23 10.09 0.36
N GLY A 657 -54.47 9.68 0.12
CA GLY A 657 -54.96 8.32 0.42
C GLY A 657 -54.84 7.30 -0.72
N ARG A 658 -54.28 7.67 -1.88
CA ARG A 658 -54.25 6.82 -3.10
C ARG A 658 -52.85 6.32 -3.37
N TYR A 659 -52.68 5.01 -3.50
CA TYR A 659 -51.46 4.39 -3.99
C TYR A 659 -51.38 4.53 -5.51
N LEU A 660 -50.27 5.02 -6.02
CA LEU A 660 -50.01 5.19 -7.43
C LEU A 660 -49.36 3.96 -8.04
N GLY A 661 -48.58 3.19 -7.27
CA GLY A 661 -47.93 1.99 -7.72
C GLY A 661 -46.57 1.74 -7.04
N ALA A 662 -45.80 0.88 -7.68
CA ALA A 662 -44.41 0.58 -7.25
C ALA A 662 -43.45 0.75 -8.44
N LEU A 663 -42.28 1.27 -8.13
CA LEU A 663 -41.13 1.33 -9.04
C LEU A 663 -40.14 0.21 -8.66
N GLY A 664 -39.62 -0.48 -9.67
CA GLY A 664 -38.50 -1.40 -9.54
C GLY A 664 -37.21 -0.75 -10.04
N LEU A 665 -36.23 -0.72 -9.18
CA LEU A 665 -34.89 -0.23 -9.51
C LEU A 665 -33.91 -1.42 -9.47
N MET A 666 -33.00 -1.46 -10.41
CA MET A 666 -31.94 -2.48 -10.43
C MET A 666 -30.59 -1.81 -10.58
N ASP A 667 -29.68 -2.19 -9.71
CA ASP A 667 -28.27 -1.94 -9.89
C ASP A 667 -27.70 -3.14 -10.67
N THR A 668 -27.31 -2.90 -11.90
CA THR A 668 -26.98 -3.96 -12.87
C THR A 668 -25.68 -4.64 -12.47
N PRO A 669 -25.63 -5.98 -12.38
CA PRO A 669 -24.36 -6.69 -12.22
C PRO A 669 -23.36 -6.34 -13.31
N ARG A 670 -22.09 -6.16 -12.92
CA ARG A 670 -21.02 -5.90 -13.89
C ARG A 670 -20.90 -7.07 -14.88
N PRO A 671 -20.73 -6.82 -16.17
CA PRO A 671 -20.60 -7.88 -17.17
C PRO A 671 -19.54 -8.95 -16.84
N PRO A 672 -18.35 -8.60 -16.27
CA PRO A 672 -17.34 -9.61 -15.95
C PRO A 672 -17.59 -10.37 -14.63
N ALA A 673 -18.54 -9.96 -13.78
CA ALA A 673 -18.67 -10.48 -12.42
C ALA A 673 -18.81 -12.01 -12.34
N ALA A 674 -19.65 -12.60 -13.16
CA ALA A 674 -19.85 -14.06 -13.18
C ALA A 674 -18.55 -14.80 -13.58
N ARG A 675 -17.85 -14.32 -14.62
CA ARG A 675 -16.57 -14.89 -15.04
C ARG A 675 -15.49 -14.77 -13.96
N VAL A 676 -15.48 -13.64 -13.26
CA VAL A 676 -14.52 -13.40 -12.17
C VAL A 676 -14.75 -14.41 -11.04
N VAL A 677 -16.00 -14.65 -10.64
CA VAL A 677 -16.35 -15.64 -9.62
C VAL A 677 -15.92 -17.04 -10.05
N GLU A 678 -16.16 -17.41 -11.29
CA GLU A 678 -15.73 -18.71 -11.84
C GLU A 678 -14.19 -18.85 -11.84
N ARG A 679 -13.46 -17.81 -12.25
CA ARG A 679 -12.00 -17.79 -12.23
C ARG A 679 -11.44 -17.89 -10.82
N LEU A 680 -12.05 -17.22 -9.84
CA LEU A 680 -11.65 -17.31 -8.44
C LEU A 680 -11.82 -18.73 -7.89
N ARG A 681 -12.91 -19.42 -8.27
CA ARG A 681 -13.10 -20.84 -7.94
C ARG A 681 -12.03 -21.72 -8.58
N ALA A 682 -11.71 -21.49 -9.84
CA ALA A 682 -10.64 -22.21 -10.54
C ALA A 682 -9.28 -21.99 -9.89
N LEU A 683 -9.06 -20.82 -9.30
CA LEU A 683 -7.89 -20.52 -8.48
C LEU A 683 -7.98 -21.15 -7.08
N GLY A 684 -9.07 -21.82 -6.70
CA GLY A 684 -9.25 -22.55 -5.45
C GLY A 684 -9.84 -21.72 -4.30
N ILE A 685 -10.59 -20.66 -4.59
CA ILE A 685 -11.50 -20.05 -3.63
C ILE A 685 -12.69 -20.98 -3.47
N SER A 686 -12.89 -21.50 -2.26
CA SER A 686 -13.90 -22.53 -1.99
C SER A 686 -15.27 -21.95 -1.64
N ARG A 687 -15.34 -20.67 -1.25
CA ARG A 687 -16.55 -20.04 -0.77
C ARG A 687 -16.61 -18.57 -1.19
N THR A 688 -17.68 -18.18 -1.86
CA THR A 688 -17.97 -16.81 -2.27
C THR A 688 -19.23 -16.32 -1.60
N ILE A 689 -19.19 -15.13 -0.98
CA ILE A 689 -20.30 -14.61 -0.19
C ILE A 689 -20.60 -13.17 -0.69
N MET A 690 -21.87 -12.85 -0.87
CA MET A 690 -22.31 -11.47 -1.08
C MET A 690 -22.79 -10.90 0.25
N ILE A 691 -22.35 -9.72 0.61
CA ILE A 691 -22.77 -8.96 1.79
C ILE A 691 -23.45 -7.68 1.33
N SER A 692 -24.69 -7.43 1.76
CA SER A 692 -25.48 -6.30 1.28
C SER A 692 -26.40 -5.72 2.35
N GLY A 693 -26.59 -4.40 2.35
CA GLY A 693 -27.65 -3.73 3.10
C GLY A 693 -29.03 -3.79 2.45
N ASP A 694 -29.13 -4.35 1.24
CA ASP A 694 -30.40 -4.54 0.56
C ASP A 694 -31.18 -5.71 1.13
N ASN A 695 -32.48 -5.75 0.76
CA ASN A 695 -33.34 -6.85 1.12
C ASN A 695 -32.72 -8.19 0.71
N ARG A 696 -32.82 -9.19 1.59
CA ARG A 696 -32.25 -10.51 1.40
C ARG A 696 -32.63 -11.17 0.07
N ARG A 697 -33.90 -11.01 -0.37
CA ARG A 697 -34.38 -11.59 -1.65
C ARG A 697 -33.67 -10.99 -2.85
N VAL A 698 -33.43 -9.67 -2.82
CA VAL A 698 -32.69 -8.95 -3.87
C VAL A 698 -31.24 -9.42 -3.90
N ALA A 699 -30.59 -9.53 -2.72
CA ALA A 699 -29.24 -10.04 -2.62
C ALA A 699 -29.11 -11.47 -3.17
N GLU A 700 -30.01 -12.37 -2.80
CA GLU A 700 -30.07 -13.76 -3.30
C GLU A 700 -30.30 -13.83 -4.82
N ALA A 701 -31.09 -12.93 -5.40
CA ALA A 701 -31.34 -12.91 -6.84
C ALA A 701 -30.09 -12.47 -7.61
N VAL A 702 -29.40 -11.42 -7.16
CA VAL A 702 -28.15 -10.96 -7.77
C VAL A 702 -27.04 -12.01 -7.60
N ALA A 703 -26.94 -12.63 -6.42
CA ALA A 703 -25.94 -13.67 -6.15
C ALA A 703 -26.10 -14.87 -7.11
N ARG A 704 -27.34 -15.31 -7.35
CA ARG A 704 -27.63 -16.38 -8.32
C ARG A 704 -27.24 -15.97 -9.74
N GLN A 705 -27.47 -14.72 -10.13
CA GLN A 705 -27.13 -14.23 -11.47
C GLN A 705 -25.61 -14.17 -11.68
N VAL A 706 -24.84 -13.82 -10.64
CA VAL A 706 -23.39 -13.72 -10.69
C VAL A 706 -22.71 -15.06 -10.38
N GLY A 707 -23.47 -16.03 -9.82
CA GLY A 707 -22.94 -17.33 -9.45
C GLY A 707 -22.24 -17.37 -8.09
N ILE A 708 -22.56 -16.48 -7.17
CA ILE A 708 -22.06 -16.50 -5.79
C ILE A 708 -22.78 -17.52 -4.94
N ASP A 709 -22.05 -18.19 -4.02
CA ASP A 709 -22.56 -19.33 -3.25
C ASP A 709 -23.58 -18.90 -2.19
N GLU A 710 -23.35 -17.79 -1.50
CA GLU A 710 -24.18 -17.31 -0.40
C GLU A 710 -24.45 -15.81 -0.53
N ALA A 711 -25.66 -15.38 -0.12
CA ALA A 711 -26.00 -13.96 -0.03
C ALA A 711 -26.60 -13.63 1.34
N TRP A 712 -26.04 -12.61 1.98
CA TRP A 712 -26.46 -12.07 3.26
C TRP A 712 -26.98 -10.66 3.04
N GLY A 713 -28.27 -10.49 3.13
CA GLY A 713 -28.98 -9.22 2.95
C GLY A 713 -29.46 -8.65 4.28
N ASP A 714 -30.11 -7.47 4.20
CA ASP A 714 -30.65 -6.70 5.35
C ASP A 714 -29.61 -6.34 6.41
N LEU A 715 -28.32 -6.22 6.04
CA LEU A 715 -27.22 -5.96 6.98
C LEU A 715 -26.98 -4.46 7.16
N MET A 716 -26.96 -4.02 8.42
CA MET A 716 -26.43 -2.70 8.77
C MET A 716 -24.87 -2.70 8.71
N PRO A 717 -24.22 -1.54 8.64
CA PRO A 717 -22.75 -1.49 8.57
C PRO A 717 -22.04 -2.27 9.70
N GLU A 718 -22.58 -2.24 10.91
CA GLU A 718 -22.06 -2.98 12.06
C GLU A 718 -22.23 -4.50 11.89
N ASP A 719 -23.36 -4.94 11.31
CA ASP A 719 -23.62 -6.36 11.02
C ASP A 719 -22.66 -6.90 9.96
N LYS A 720 -22.26 -6.08 8.97
CA LYS A 720 -21.23 -6.44 8.00
C LYS A 720 -19.89 -6.75 8.67
N VAL A 721 -19.50 -5.96 9.66
CA VAL A 721 -18.27 -6.19 10.44
C VAL A 721 -18.34 -7.51 11.20
N GLU A 722 -19.46 -7.77 11.87
CA GLU A 722 -19.66 -9.02 12.62
C GLU A 722 -19.68 -10.25 11.70
N ALA A 723 -20.32 -10.11 10.53
CA ALA A 723 -20.33 -11.13 9.49
C ALA A 723 -18.91 -11.50 9.04
N ILE A 724 -18.07 -10.49 8.77
CA ILE A 724 -16.67 -10.72 8.38
C ILE A 724 -15.86 -11.34 9.53
N ARG A 725 -16.07 -10.90 10.78
CA ARG A 725 -15.40 -11.51 11.95
C ARG A 725 -15.74 -12.98 12.08
N LYS A 726 -17.01 -13.34 11.90
CA LYS A 726 -17.47 -14.73 11.93
C LYS A 726 -16.79 -15.55 10.82
N LEU A 727 -16.78 -15.06 9.60
CA LEU A 727 -16.13 -15.73 8.48
C LEU A 727 -14.62 -15.89 8.72
N ARG A 728 -13.95 -14.86 9.24
CA ARG A 728 -12.52 -14.90 9.57
C ARG A 728 -12.18 -15.91 10.65
N ALA A 729 -13.09 -16.18 11.58
CA ALA A 729 -12.90 -17.21 12.60
C ALA A 729 -12.96 -18.63 12.00
N GLU A 730 -13.71 -18.83 10.92
CA GLU A 730 -13.85 -20.12 10.24
C GLU A 730 -12.68 -20.37 9.27
N GLN A 731 -12.32 -19.35 8.49
CA GLN A 731 -11.27 -19.44 7.47
C GLN A 731 -10.73 -18.06 7.07
N LYS A 732 -9.59 -18.03 6.38
CA LYS A 732 -9.05 -16.77 5.84
C LYS A 732 -9.99 -16.23 4.78
N VAL A 733 -10.48 -15.01 4.99
CA VAL A 733 -11.46 -14.33 4.15
C VAL A 733 -10.94 -12.97 3.67
N ALA A 734 -11.12 -12.66 2.39
CA ALA A 734 -11.01 -11.28 1.90
C ALA A 734 -12.38 -10.61 1.88
N MET A 735 -12.41 -9.30 2.16
CA MET A 735 -13.57 -8.43 1.88
C MET A 735 -13.23 -7.50 0.72
N VAL A 736 -14.05 -7.55 -0.32
CA VAL A 736 -13.95 -6.69 -1.51
C VAL A 736 -15.08 -5.67 -1.47
N GLY A 737 -14.73 -4.38 -1.54
CA GLY A 737 -15.66 -3.28 -1.48
C GLY A 737 -15.14 -2.01 -2.17
N ASP A 738 -15.91 -0.92 -2.10
CA ASP A 738 -15.54 0.39 -2.66
C ASP A 738 -14.55 1.17 -1.76
N GLY A 739 -14.33 0.71 -0.53
CA GLY A 739 -13.40 1.31 0.43
C GLY A 739 -13.96 2.51 1.19
N VAL A 740 -15.20 2.93 0.94
CA VAL A 740 -15.83 4.06 1.64
C VAL A 740 -16.77 3.54 2.72
N ASN A 741 -17.83 2.84 2.33
CA ASN A 741 -18.84 2.33 3.28
C ASN A 741 -18.39 1.03 3.97
N ASP A 742 -17.54 0.26 3.31
CA ASP A 742 -17.10 -1.07 3.75
C ASP A 742 -15.72 -1.07 4.42
N ALA A 743 -15.10 0.10 4.59
CA ALA A 743 -13.79 0.23 5.25
C ALA A 743 -13.71 -0.50 6.60
N PRO A 744 -14.71 -0.42 7.51
CA PRO A 744 -14.67 -1.17 8.76
C PRO A 744 -14.73 -2.69 8.58
N ALA A 745 -15.48 -3.18 7.59
CA ALA A 745 -15.57 -4.60 7.27
C ALA A 745 -14.26 -5.10 6.63
N MET A 746 -13.68 -4.34 5.71
CA MET A 746 -12.38 -4.62 5.09
C MET A 746 -11.25 -4.69 6.13
N ALA A 747 -11.19 -3.74 7.07
CA ALA A 747 -10.19 -3.74 8.14
C ALA A 747 -10.29 -4.96 9.08
N ASN A 748 -11.46 -5.59 9.20
CA ASN A 748 -11.69 -6.79 10.01
C ASN A 748 -11.51 -8.10 9.24
N ALA A 749 -11.34 -8.05 7.91
CA ALA A 749 -11.05 -9.21 7.09
C ALA A 749 -9.60 -9.72 7.29
N THR A 750 -9.24 -10.85 6.69
CA THR A 750 -7.83 -11.27 6.61
C THR A 750 -7.07 -10.41 5.61
N VAL A 751 -7.77 -9.98 4.54
CA VAL A 751 -7.29 -9.04 3.54
C VAL A 751 -8.45 -8.14 3.11
N GLY A 752 -8.31 -6.84 3.29
CA GLY A 752 -9.23 -5.84 2.72
C GLY A 752 -8.82 -5.49 1.30
N ILE A 753 -9.78 -5.53 0.36
CA ILE A 753 -9.52 -5.25 -1.06
C ILE A 753 -10.46 -4.13 -1.51
N ALA A 754 -9.88 -3.00 -1.93
CA ALA A 754 -10.65 -1.87 -2.46
C ALA A 754 -10.64 -1.86 -3.99
N MET A 755 -11.79 -1.54 -4.59
CA MET A 755 -11.96 -1.33 -6.03
C MET A 755 -11.92 0.16 -6.39
N GLY A 756 -11.51 0.49 -7.63
CA GLY A 756 -11.50 1.86 -8.14
C GLY A 756 -10.63 2.82 -7.34
N ALA A 757 -9.60 2.30 -6.69
CA ALA A 757 -8.82 3.01 -5.69
C ALA A 757 -8.08 4.25 -6.24
N ALA A 758 -7.84 4.35 -7.55
CA ALA A 758 -7.24 5.54 -8.16
C ALA A 758 -8.04 6.82 -7.91
N GLY A 759 -9.35 6.68 -7.68
CA GLY A 759 -10.25 7.80 -7.41
C GLY A 759 -10.62 8.05 -5.95
N SER A 760 -10.16 7.23 -4.99
CA SER A 760 -10.56 7.29 -3.59
C SER A 760 -9.37 7.19 -2.65
N ASP A 761 -9.12 8.29 -1.92
CA ASP A 761 -8.06 8.33 -0.92
C ASP A 761 -8.35 7.38 0.25
N VAL A 762 -9.61 7.31 0.68
CA VAL A 762 -10.05 6.44 1.78
C VAL A 762 -9.82 4.98 1.42
N ALA A 763 -10.17 4.58 0.19
CA ALA A 763 -9.93 3.23 -0.31
C ALA A 763 -8.45 2.88 -0.32
N LEU A 764 -7.60 3.81 -0.79
CA LEU A 764 -6.15 3.63 -0.79
C LEU A 764 -5.56 3.51 0.62
N GLU A 765 -6.10 4.23 1.61
CA GLU A 765 -5.58 4.20 2.97
C GLU A 765 -6.03 2.98 3.78
N THR A 766 -7.26 2.53 3.60
CA THR A 766 -7.87 1.49 4.44
C THR A 766 -7.64 0.07 3.94
N ALA A 767 -7.54 -0.15 2.63
CA ALA A 767 -7.37 -1.47 2.07
C ALA A 767 -5.94 -1.99 2.16
N ASP A 768 -5.77 -3.30 2.35
CA ASP A 768 -4.50 -4.03 2.23
C ASP A 768 -4.06 -4.21 0.78
N VAL A 769 -5.05 -4.33 -0.11
CA VAL A 769 -4.88 -4.48 -1.56
C VAL A 769 -5.82 -3.50 -2.25
N ALA A 770 -5.30 -2.72 -3.19
CA ALA A 770 -6.09 -1.77 -3.94
C ALA A 770 -6.05 -2.11 -5.44
N LEU A 771 -7.22 -2.33 -6.04
CA LEU A 771 -7.39 -2.43 -7.48
C LEU A 771 -7.51 -1.00 -8.00
N MET A 772 -6.51 -0.54 -8.76
CA MET A 772 -6.43 0.87 -9.20
C MET A 772 -7.53 1.23 -10.18
N ALA A 773 -7.85 0.29 -11.06
CA ALA A 773 -8.99 0.39 -11.96
C ALA A 773 -10.30 0.01 -11.26
N ASP A 774 -11.42 0.55 -11.76
CA ASP A 774 -12.75 0.08 -11.39
C ASP A 774 -13.14 -1.18 -12.19
N ASP A 775 -12.18 -2.14 -12.25
CA ASP A 775 -12.32 -3.41 -12.97
C ASP A 775 -12.08 -4.62 -12.06
N LEU A 776 -13.14 -5.39 -11.87
CA LEU A 776 -13.12 -6.60 -11.05
C LEU A 776 -12.23 -7.70 -11.65
N GLU A 777 -11.90 -7.67 -12.95
CA GLU A 777 -11.03 -8.66 -13.61
C GLU A 777 -9.59 -8.67 -13.05
N HIS A 778 -9.16 -7.61 -12.39
CA HIS A 778 -7.85 -7.55 -11.71
C HIS A 778 -7.78 -8.42 -10.43
N LEU A 779 -8.93 -8.78 -9.85
CA LEU A 779 -8.96 -9.59 -8.63
C LEU A 779 -8.44 -11.02 -8.84
N PRO A 780 -8.87 -11.80 -9.86
CA PRO A 780 -8.27 -13.10 -10.16
C PRO A 780 -6.77 -13.02 -10.45
N PHE A 781 -6.32 -12.00 -11.15
CA PHE A 781 -4.89 -11.76 -11.38
C PHE A 781 -4.13 -11.60 -10.05
N ALA A 782 -4.65 -10.78 -9.13
CA ALA A 782 -4.05 -10.53 -7.81
C ALA A 782 -3.95 -11.82 -6.99
N VAL A 783 -5.04 -12.59 -6.91
CA VAL A 783 -5.09 -13.89 -6.22
C VAL A 783 -4.14 -14.90 -6.85
N GLY A 784 -4.14 -15.02 -8.18
CA GLY A 784 -3.27 -15.93 -8.93
C GLY A 784 -1.78 -15.62 -8.75
N LEU A 785 -1.40 -14.35 -8.84
CA LEU A 785 -0.04 -13.87 -8.59
C LEU A 785 0.39 -14.16 -7.15
N SER A 786 -0.48 -13.91 -6.17
CA SER A 786 -0.18 -14.15 -4.76
C SER A 786 0.00 -15.64 -4.45
N ARG A 787 -0.82 -16.52 -5.03
CA ARG A 787 -0.65 -17.98 -4.95
C ARG A 787 0.66 -18.43 -5.57
N ARG A 788 1.02 -17.87 -6.72
CA ARG A 788 2.31 -18.15 -7.37
C ARG A 788 3.47 -17.69 -6.53
N THR A 789 3.38 -16.51 -5.91
CA THR A 789 4.39 -15.97 -4.99
C THR A 789 4.57 -16.88 -3.78
N SER A 790 3.49 -17.28 -3.12
CA SER A 790 3.53 -18.23 -2.01
C SER A 790 4.11 -19.60 -2.40
N GLY A 791 3.82 -20.05 -3.63
CA GLY A 791 4.40 -21.26 -4.19
C GLY A 791 5.92 -21.16 -4.38
N ILE A 792 6.41 -20.04 -4.91
CA ILE A 792 7.84 -19.76 -5.09
C ILE A 792 8.54 -19.61 -3.74
N ILE A 793 7.94 -18.92 -2.77
CA ILE A 793 8.49 -18.83 -1.41
C ILE A 793 8.70 -20.24 -0.84
N ARG A 794 7.70 -21.12 -0.91
CA ARG A 794 7.82 -22.50 -0.44
C ARG A 794 8.90 -23.28 -1.18
N GLN A 795 8.98 -23.17 -2.50
CA GLN A 795 10.05 -23.80 -3.29
C GLN A 795 11.43 -23.36 -2.83
N ASN A 796 11.61 -22.05 -2.68
CA ASN A 796 12.86 -21.45 -2.23
C ASN A 796 13.25 -21.90 -0.82
N LEU A 797 12.27 -21.94 0.12
CA LEU A 797 12.51 -22.43 1.47
C LEU A 797 12.94 -23.90 1.50
N TRP A 798 12.25 -24.77 0.73
CA TRP A 798 12.61 -26.18 0.65
C TRP A 798 13.97 -26.40 0.00
N LEU A 799 14.30 -25.63 -1.05
CA LEU A 799 15.60 -25.68 -1.69
C LEU A 799 16.72 -25.27 -0.71
N SER A 800 16.53 -24.16 0.00
CA SER A 800 17.51 -23.62 0.95
C SER A 800 17.73 -24.55 2.14
N LEU A 801 16.64 -25.04 2.78
CA LEU A 801 16.75 -25.98 3.88
C LEU A 801 17.30 -27.33 3.44
N GLY A 802 16.89 -27.84 2.28
CA GLY A 802 17.39 -29.06 1.71
C GLY A 802 18.88 -29.00 1.39
N MET A 803 19.37 -27.85 0.90
CA MET A 803 20.80 -27.64 0.62
C MET A 803 21.61 -27.69 1.92
N VAL A 804 21.19 -27.00 2.97
CA VAL A 804 21.83 -27.02 4.29
C VAL A 804 21.82 -28.46 4.88
N ALA A 805 20.67 -29.13 4.82
CA ALA A 805 20.52 -30.52 5.31
C ALA A 805 21.39 -31.53 4.54
N PHE A 806 21.70 -31.24 3.28
CA PHE A 806 22.61 -32.08 2.47
C PHE A 806 24.08 -31.74 2.74
N LEU A 807 24.43 -30.44 2.76
CA LEU A 807 25.82 -30.02 2.83
C LEU A 807 26.46 -30.27 4.21
N ILE A 808 25.73 -30.16 5.33
CA ILE A 808 26.29 -30.42 6.65
C ILE A 808 26.80 -31.88 6.76
N PRO A 809 25.99 -32.93 6.50
CA PRO A 809 26.50 -34.30 6.50
C PRO A 809 27.62 -34.55 5.47
N ALA A 810 27.50 -33.96 4.28
CA ALA A 810 28.51 -34.14 3.22
C ALA A 810 29.88 -33.56 3.64
N THR A 811 29.90 -32.38 4.28
CA THR A 811 31.15 -31.79 4.80
C THR A 811 31.73 -32.56 5.97
N LEU A 812 30.89 -33.14 6.82
CA LEU A 812 31.32 -34.05 7.89
C LEU A 812 31.95 -35.33 7.33
N LEU A 813 31.49 -35.81 6.17
CA LEU A 813 32.02 -36.96 5.46
C LEU A 813 33.21 -36.63 4.54
N GLY A 814 33.71 -35.38 4.55
CA GLY A 814 34.93 -34.98 3.84
C GLY A 814 34.74 -34.22 2.52
N LEU A 815 33.53 -33.66 2.29
CA LEU A 815 33.32 -32.75 1.16
C LEU A 815 34.22 -31.52 1.32
N GLN A 816 34.97 -31.17 0.32
CA GLN A 816 35.88 -30.01 0.32
C GLN A 816 35.12 -28.67 0.42
N ILE A 817 35.73 -27.70 1.08
CA ILE A 817 35.15 -26.35 1.28
C ILE A 817 34.80 -25.72 -0.06
N GLY A 818 35.66 -25.77 -1.07
CA GLY A 818 35.42 -25.19 -2.40
C GLY A 818 34.15 -25.73 -3.07
N VAL A 819 33.89 -27.03 -2.96
CA VAL A 819 32.69 -27.70 -3.51
C VAL A 819 31.47 -27.31 -2.68
N ALA A 820 31.58 -27.28 -1.35
CA ALA A 820 30.48 -26.85 -0.46
C ALA A 820 30.05 -25.40 -0.75
N VAL A 821 31.00 -24.48 -0.94
CA VAL A 821 30.77 -23.09 -1.34
C VAL A 821 30.02 -23.00 -2.67
N LEU A 822 30.46 -23.76 -3.68
CA LEU A 822 29.87 -23.76 -5.01
C LEU A 822 28.37 -24.15 -4.95
N PHE A 823 28.01 -25.18 -4.21
CA PHE A 823 26.62 -25.59 -4.03
C PHE A 823 25.85 -24.61 -3.18
N HIS A 824 26.44 -24.10 -2.12
CA HIS A 824 25.81 -23.14 -1.22
C HIS A 824 25.46 -21.85 -1.95
N GLU A 825 26.44 -21.17 -2.56
CA GLU A 825 26.23 -19.91 -3.28
C GLU A 825 25.44 -20.13 -4.58
N GLY A 826 25.63 -21.25 -5.25
CA GLY A 826 24.83 -21.67 -6.40
C GLY A 826 23.34 -21.76 -6.03
N SER A 827 23.01 -22.28 -4.85
CA SER A 827 21.62 -22.36 -4.37
C SER A 827 21.00 -20.97 -4.14
N THR A 828 21.78 -20.02 -3.65
CA THR A 828 21.34 -18.62 -3.45
C THR A 828 20.97 -17.97 -4.78
N LEU A 829 21.80 -18.16 -5.82
CA LEU A 829 21.50 -17.67 -7.16
C LEU A 829 20.23 -18.31 -7.75
N VAL A 830 20.04 -19.61 -7.56
CA VAL A 830 18.82 -20.31 -8.02
C VAL A 830 17.59 -19.77 -7.33
N VAL A 831 17.64 -19.53 -6.02
CA VAL A 831 16.55 -18.95 -5.22
C VAL A 831 16.16 -17.56 -5.75
N VAL A 832 17.14 -16.69 -6.00
CA VAL A 832 16.92 -15.37 -6.56
C VAL A 832 16.33 -15.43 -7.97
N ALA A 833 16.93 -16.26 -8.85
CA ALA A 833 16.44 -16.45 -10.20
C ALA A 833 14.98 -16.98 -10.21
N ASN A 834 14.65 -17.93 -9.32
CA ASN A 834 13.30 -18.44 -9.17
C ASN A 834 12.32 -17.33 -8.72
N ALA A 835 12.73 -16.45 -7.82
CA ALA A 835 11.92 -15.30 -7.38
C ALA A 835 11.66 -14.30 -8.52
N LEU A 836 12.67 -14.00 -9.33
CA LEU A 836 12.55 -13.08 -10.48
C LEU A 836 11.58 -13.57 -11.56
N ARG A 837 11.28 -14.87 -11.63
CA ARG A 837 10.25 -15.41 -12.53
C ARG A 837 8.88 -14.79 -12.30
N LEU A 838 8.61 -14.26 -11.10
CA LEU A 838 7.36 -13.55 -10.79
C LEU A 838 7.18 -12.28 -11.61
N LEU A 839 8.27 -11.60 -11.98
CA LEU A 839 8.19 -10.40 -12.83
C LEU A 839 7.61 -10.69 -14.23
N ALA A 840 7.76 -11.93 -14.70
CA ALA A 840 7.23 -12.42 -15.97
C ALA A 840 5.86 -13.14 -15.82
N TYR A 841 5.25 -13.10 -14.62
CA TYR A 841 3.95 -13.75 -14.41
C TYR A 841 2.90 -13.14 -15.33
N ARG A 842 2.18 -14.01 -16.04
CA ARG A 842 1.01 -13.70 -16.84
C ARG A 842 -0.15 -14.55 -16.32
N ASP A 843 -1.35 -13.98 -16.30
CA ASP A 843 -2.52 -14.73 -15.90
C ASP A 843 -2.75 -15.88 -16.90
N PRO A 844 -2.81 -17.13 -16.46
CA PRO A 844 -3.02 -18.27 -17.35
C PRO A 844 -4.33 -18.17 -18.14
N THR A 845 -5.31 -17.45 -17.63
CA THR A 845 -6.64 -17.31 -18.22
C THR A 845 -6.68 -16.28 -19.37
N GLU A 846 -5.72 -15.36 -19.45
CA GLU A 846 -5.58 -14.44 -20.59
C GLU A 846 -5.07 -15.14 -21.86
N ARG A 847 -4.36 -16.26 -21.75
CA ARG A 847 -3.88 -17.04 -22.89
C ARG A 847 -5.00 -17.61 -23.78
N GLY A 848 -6.17 -17.88 -23.21
CA GLY A 848 -7.35 -18.32 -23.96
C GLY A 848 -7.94 -17.23 -24.87
N ARG A 849 -7.80 -15.95 -24.51
CA ARG A 849 -8.32 -14.82 -25.31
C ARG A 849 -7.47 -14.57 -26.58
N ALA A 850 -6.16 -14.66 -26.48
CA ALA A 850 -5.27 -14.45 -27.63
C ALA A 850 -5.38 -15.60 -28.67
N ALA A 851 -5.71 -16.81 -28.23
CA ALA A 851 -5.91 -17.96 -29.10
C ALA A 851 -7.31 -17.99 -29.76
N GLY A 852 -8.34 -17.42 -29.10
CA GLY A 852 -9.69 -17.35 -29.63
C GLY A 852 -9.97 -16.15 -30.57
N ALA A 853 -9.21 -15.06 -30.44
CA ALA A 853 -9.32 -13.87 -31.27
C ALA A 853 -8.58 -13.98 -32.62
N GLY A 854 -7.72 -15.00 -32.79
CA GLY A 854 -7.04 -15.31 -34.06
C GLY A 854 -7.73 -16.33 -34.92
N GLY A 855 -8.93 -16.80 -34.55
CA GLY A 855 -9.69 -17.84 -35.24
C GLY A 855 -11.13 -17.46 -35.62
N ALA A 856 -11.50 -16.17 -35.61
CA ALA A 856 -12.82 -15.70 -36.09
C ALA A 856 -12.65 -14.73 -37.28
#